data_f4393a1c5696ca0db394cff22a34ef97
#
_entry.id   f4393a1c5696ca0db394cff22a34ef97
#
_cell.length_a   1.000
_cell.length_b   1.000
_cell.length_c   1.000
_cell.angle_alpha   90.00
_cell.angle_beta   90.00
_cell.angle_gamma   90.00
#
_symmetry.space_group_name_H-M   'P 1'
#
loop_
_entity.id
_entity.type
_entity.pdbx_description
1 polymer ?
#
loop_
_entity_poly.entity_id
_entity_poly.type
_entity_poly.pdbx_seq_one_letter_code
_entity_poly.pdbx_strand_id
1 'polypeptide(L)'
;MRAIPFTRREFLAGSTVSLVGLARGRGRLLQSATAVDKPWYATMRRCGQLNLNERDPLTLDVRFWIDYWASLELDALLLNGGGIVAFYPSGIPYHHKSEFLGSRDLFGELVAAATARRLRVVARMDCNYAYEDALRAHPEWFERNQDGSPRRHDESPWLFRTCMFSSYFSEQMPSIYREINQRYPVAGFFTNGWPSTGALGVCYCENCQKVFRERVGGVPPAETDATSPLYRKYYDVYMDRVLEVWRQWQGVVTERGRASVYVGNLGGGVRTVKNVRRLGEVAAWFNADHQGRAGDTPIWDCAQQGRVAQAVMDGRTITNVTGSYANSRITWRHVAKPAAEAILWMAQTTASGMVPWFHWLGGAPEDNRWRAVGRDFYRWLAQHEPHFRNRRSVANLAVLYPQRTIAFYRSGEGPGRWRGSDRAQTSDYLQGLYYALLDGRFLFDFVHEDALAAETAQRYRALLVPNAAYLGDEHCRRIRDYVGAGGSLLATFETSRYTGWGDARPDFGLADLFGAGATGETIGPVGNSYMRLERPHPITAGFEGTAILPGPENRVPIQAAGTHTAPLTVVPSYPAFPPEMVFPRTPRTNEPAAVLRQQGESRIAYFPGDVDRSCWRSGSPDLARLLQNTVRWLLGGAVAPVTIAGDGIVEAFAWETEPGYALHVLNYTNPNMTRAFIQRFYPIGAQHVCFAIAPGRRITAVRALRADRALTFAQRDTSVEFDIPSVVDYEVVALT
;
A
#
# COMPACT_ATOMS: atom_id res chain seq x y z
N MET A 1 14.87 -32.21 -40.02
CA MET A 1 16.08 -31.51 -39.56
C MET A 1 15.98 -31.32 -38.05
N ARG A 2 16.99 -31.82 -37.31
CA ARG A 2 16.95 -32.00 -35.85
C ARG A 2 17.08 -30.68 -35.10
N ALA A 3 16.25 -30.47 -34.10
CA ALA A 3 16.37 -29.40 -33.11
C ALA A 3 17.50 -29.77 -32.10
N ILE A 4 18.35 -28.82 -31.79
CA ILE A 4 19.38 -28.90 -30.75
C ILE A 4 18.91 -28.11 -29.55
N PRO A 5 18.89 -28.69 -28.34
CA PRO A 5 18.50 -27.95 -27.13
C PRO A 5 19.69 -27.21 -26.54
N PHE A 6 19.59 -25.93 -26.31
CA PHE A 6 20.55 -25.13 -25.54
C PHE A 6 20.35 -25.34 -24.04
N THR A 7 21.40 -25.71 -23.32
CA THR A 7 21.39 -25.84 -21.87
C THR A 7 21.98 -24.60 -21.18
N ARG A 8 21.52 -24.35 -19.97
CA ARG A 8 21.77 -23.21 -19.08
C ARG A 8 23.24 -23.00 -18.63
N ARG A 9 24.22 -23.68 -19.26
CA ARG A 9 25.65 -23.71 -18.83
C ARG A 9 26.65 -22.94 -19.72
N GLU A 10 26.19 -22.33 -20.82
CA GLU A 10 27.12 -21.69 -21.77
C GLU A 10 27.17 -20.17 -21.73
N PHE A 11 26.57 -19.53 -20.69
CA PHE A 11 26.63 -18.06 -20.54
C PHE A 11 27.68 -17.58 -19.51
N LEU A 12 28.54 -18.45 -18.99
CA LEU A 12 29.57 -18.08 -17.99
C LEU A 12 30.97 -18.52 -18.37
N ALA A 13 31.38 -18.34 -19.63
CA ALA A 13 32.77 -18.55 -20.02
C ALA A 13 33.22 -17.48 -21.02
N GLY A 14 33.85 -16.45 -20.52
CA GLY A 14 34.51 -15.48 -21.39
C GLY A 14 34.85 -14.14 -20.72
N SER A 15 35.75 -14.09 -19.76
CA SER A 15 36.69 -12.98 -19.55
C SER A 15 37.51 -13.19 -18.29
N THR A 16 38.53 -14.03 -18.38
CA THR A 16 39.72 -13.96 -17.50
C THR A 16 40.82 -13.26 -18.28
N VAL A 17 41.25 -12.09 -17.87
CA VAL A 17 42.53 -11.50 -18.20
C VAL A 17 43.22 -11.05 -16.92
N SER A 18 44.47 -11.48 -16.86
CA SER A 18 45.43 -11.52 -15.77
C SER A 18 45.70 -10.16 -15.11
N LEU A 19 45.86 -10.20 -13.78
CA LEU A 19 46.60 -9.23 -12.96
C LEU A 19 48.09 -9.50 -13.06
N VAL A 20 48.88 -8.54 -13.53
CA VAL A 20 50.30 -8.34 -13.13
C VAL A 20 50.53 -6.85 -12.97
N GLY A 21 51.10 -6.49 -11.82
CA GLY A 21 51.21 -5.19 -11.23
C GLY A 21 52.05 -4.14 -11.94
N LEU A 22 51.93 -2.97 -11.41
CA LEU A 22 53.08 -2.10 -11.01
C LEU A 22 52.53 -0.83 -10.35
N ALA A 23 53.04 -0.53 -9.19
CA ALA A 23 52.79 0.67 -8.41
C ALA A 23 53.52 1.90 -8.99
N ARG A 24 52.94 3.08 -8.69
CA ARG A 24 53.46 4.44 -8.69
C ARG A 24 52.94 5.37 -9.79
N GLY A 25 52.17 6.35 -9.33
CA GLY A 25 51.87 7.57 -10.10
C GLY A 25 50.69 8.32 -9.54
N ARG A 26 50.93 9.30 -8.62
CA ARG A 26 49.93 10.29 -8.20
C ARG A 26 49.49 11.11 -9.40
N GLY A 27 48.18 11.24 -9.65
CA GLY A 27 47.65 12.18 -10.61
C GLY A 27 46.13 12.12 -10.65
N ARG A 28 45.49 13.11 -10.06
CA ARG A 28 44.06 13.42 -10.15
C ARG A 28 43.54 13.22 -11.57
N LEU A 29 42.47 12.45 -11.69
CA LEU A 29 41.36 12.66 -12.63
C LEU A 29 40.13 11.91 -12.06
N LEU A 30 39.47 12.52 -11.09
CA LEU A 30 38.06 12.27 -10.85
C LEU A 30 37.32 12.80 -12.09
N GLN A 31 37.14 11.96 -13.10
CA GLN A 31 36.09 12.18 -14.09
C GLN A 31 34.76 12.12 -13.33
N SER A 32 34.12 13.29 -13.25
CA SER A 32 32.73 13.41 -12.88
C SER A 32 31.94 12.44 -13.75
N ALA A 33 31.39 11.39 -13.16
CA ALA A 33 30.30 10.65 -13.78
C ALA A 33 29.25 11.72 -14.10
N THR A 34 28.99 11.97 -15.37
CA THR A 34 27.90 12.82 -15.84
C THR A 34 26.65 12.29 -15.17
N ALA A 35 26.02 13.12 -14.33
CA ALA A 35 24.75 12.82 -13.70
C ALA A 35 23.77 12.48 -14.85
N VAL A 36 23.41 11.22 -14.98
CA VAL A 36 22.35 10.82 -15.91
C VAL A 36 21.11 11.58 -15.43
N ASP A 37 20.63 12.52 -16.24
CA ASP A 37 19.45 13.30 -15.92
C ASP A 37 18.31 12.34 -15.58
N LYS A 38 17.83 12.42 -14.33
CA LYS A 38 16.71 11.58 -13.87
C LYS A 38 15.49 11.87 -14.75
N PRO A 39 14.74 10.85 -15.15
CA PRO A 39 13.53 11.06 -15.91
C PRO A 39 12.56 11.97 -15.13
N TRP A 40 11.82 12.82 -15.82
CA TRP A 40 10.98 13.87 -15.22
C TRP A 40 10.02 13.35 -14.13
N TYR A 41 9.47 12.15 -14.31
CA TYR A 41 8.55 11.55 -13.34
C TYR A 41 9.25 11.10 -12.04
N ALA A 42 10.56 10.85 -12.07
CA ALA A 42 11.33 10.54 -10.86
C ALA A 42 11.55 11.76 -9.95
N THR A 43 11.35 12.96 -10.47
CA THR A 43 11.47 14.22 -9.73
C THR A 43 10.13 14.91 -9.49
N MET A 44 9.02 14.33 -9.95
CA MET A 44 7.67 14.85 -9.80
C MET A 44 7.29 14.98 -8.31
N ARG A 45 6.63 16.09 -7.95
CA ARG A 45 6.21 16.40 -6.58
C ARG A 45 4.73 16.71 -6.45
N ARG A 46 4.08 17.13 -7.53
CA ARG A 46 2.67 17.54 -7.54
C ARG A 46 2.03 17.08 -8.84
N CYS A 47 0.89 16.41 -8.73
CA CYS A 47 0.12 15.90 -9.86
C CYS A 47 -1.34 16.32 -9.77
N GLY A 48 -1.98 16.54 -10.91
CA GLY A 48 -3.40 16.86 -11.00
C GLY A 48 -4.12 16.02 -12.05
N GLN A 49 -5.44 15.99 -11.99
CA GLN A 49 -6.27 15.26 -12.96
C GLN A 49 -7.62 15.93 -13.13
N LEU A 50 -7.99 16.13 -14.40
CA LEU A 50 -9.36 16.40 -14.81
C LEU A 50 -9.89 15.20 -15.57
N ASN A 51 -10.90 14.53 -15.01
CA ASN A 51 -11.66 13.55 -15.77
C ASN A 51 -12.74 14.25 -16.59
N LEU A 52 -12.77 13.95 -17.87
CA LEU A 52 -13.82 14.42 -18.76
C LEU A 52 -15.00 13.45 -18.75
N ASN A 53 -16.21 13.99 -18.79
CA ASN A 53 -17.40 13.24 -19.18
C ASN A 53 -17.68 13.45 -20.67
N GLU A 54 -18.48 12.59 -21.26
CA GLU A 54 -18.70 12.57 -22.71
C GLU A 54 -19.28 13.87 -23.27
N ARG A 55 -20.02 14.65 -22.46
CA ARG A 55 -20.63 15.92 -22.87
C ARG A 55 -19.74 17.14 -22.74
N ASP A 56 -18.59 17.02 -22.06
CA ASP A 56 -17.67 18.14 -21.83
C ASP A 56 -17.22 18.85 -23.12
N PRO A 57 -17.11 18.20 -24.30
CA PRO A 57 -16.81 18.91 -25.55
C PRO A 57 -17.75 20.06 -25.89
N LEU A 58 -18.98 20.05 -25.39
CA LEU A 58 -19.94 21.14 -25.67
C LEU A 58 -19.63 22.44 -24.91
N THR A 59 -19.13 22.35 -23.70
CA THR A 59 -19.12 23.49 -22.76
C THR A 59 -17.81 23.71 -22.01
N LEU A 60 -16.82 22.80 -22.12
CA LEU A 60 -15.59 22.92 -21.36
C LEU A 60 -14.79 24.15 -21.79
N ASP A 61 -14.50 25.02 -20.84
CA ASP A 61 -13.57 26.15 -20.99
C ASP A 61 -12.13 25.71 -20.71
N VAL A 62 -11.37 25.51 -21.79
CA VAL A 62 -9.97 25.07 -21.74
C VAL A 62 -9.11 26.04 -20.94
N ARG A 63 -9.30 27.37 -21.13
CA ARG A 63 -8.50 28.39 -20.45
C ARG A 63 -8.73 28.34 -18.94
N PHE A 64 -9.98 28.33 -18.52
CA PHE A 64 -10.35 28.25 -17.09
C PHE A 64 -9.68 27.05 -16.41
N TRP A 65 -9.77 25.85 -17.01
CA TRP A 65 -9.23 24.64 -16.43
C TRP A 65 -7.71 24.63 -16.38
N ILE A 66 -7.06 25.02 -17.46
CA ILE A 66 -5.59 25.03 -17.51
C ILE A 66 -5.03 26.11 -16.58
N ASP A 67 -5.66 27.29 -16.48
CA ASP A 67 -5.25 28.33 -15.52
C ASP A 67 -5.41 27.86 -14.07
N TYR A 68 -6.49 27.15 -13.75
CA TYR A 68 -6.66 26.55 -12.43
C TYR A 68 -5.53 25.53 -12.13
N TRP A 69 -5.33 24.54 -13.00
CA TRP A 69 -4.29 23.53 -12.75
C TRP A 69 -2.89 24.10 -12.70
N ALA A 70 -2.58 25.07 -13.53
CA ALA A 70 -1.29 25.78 -13.46
C ALA A 70 -1.10 26.53 -12.13
N SER A 71 -2.20 27.04 -11.52
CA SER A 71 -2.15 27.74 -10.24
C SER A 71 -1.78 26.86 -9.04
N LEU A 72 -1.79 25.52 -9.21
CA LEU A 72 -1.35 24.51 -8.24
C LEU A 72 0.15 24.20 -8.37
N GLU A 73 0.86 24.80 -9.31
CA GLU A 73 2.29 24.54 -9.58
C GLU A 73 2.58 23.06 -9.81
N LEU A 74 1.75 22.41 -10.64
CA LEU A 74 1.86 20.98 -10.95
C LEU A 74 3.06 20.67 -11.84
N ASP A 75 3.65 19.49 -11.63
CA ASP A 75 4.64 18.90 -12.54
C ASP A 75 3.96 18.13 -13.69
N ALA A 76 2.80 17.54 -13.42
CA ALA A 76 2.03 16.77 -14.39
C ALA A 76 0.52 16.94 -14.23
N LEU A 77 -0.20 16.90 -15.36
CA LEU A 77 -1.66 16.94 -15.42
C LEU A 77 -2.17 15.76 -16.25
N LEU A 78 -3.06 14.96 -15.66
CA LEU A 78 -3.74 13.89 -16.38
C LEU A 78 -5.02 14.40 -17.02
N LEU A 79 -5.19 14.06 -18.30
CA LEU A 79 -6.36 14.44 -19.11
C LEU A 79 -6.82 13.23 -19.91
N ASN A 80 -8.13 13.03 -20.04
CA ASN A 80 -8.68 11.94 -20.83
C ASN A 80 -8.28 12.10 -22.31
N GLY A 81 -7.46 11.17 -22.80
CA GLY A 81 -7.12 11.08 -24.24
C GLY A 81 -8.07 10.14 -24.99
N GLY A 82 -8.30 8.94 -24.39
CA GLY A 82 -9.07 7.93 -25.09
C GLY A 82 -9.30 6.66 -24.27
N GLY A 83 -9.37 5.56 -24.94
CA GLY A 83 -9.72 4.25 -24.39
C GLY A 83 -11.22 3.99 -24.56
N ILE A 84 -12.03 4.16 -23.48
CA ILE A 84 -13.50 3.99 -23.62
C ILE A 84 -14.07 5.07 -24.54
N VAL A 85 -13.70 6.35 -24.34
CA VAL A 85 -14.16 7.49 -25.14
C VAL A 85 -12.98 8.35 -25.57
N ALA A 86 -12.85 8.59 -26.86
CA ALA A 86 -11.87 9.53 -27.42
C ALA A 86 -12.41 10.96 -27.39
N PHE A 87 -11.59 11.90 -26.90
CA PHE A 87 -11.87 13.34 -26.91
C PHE A 87 -11.10 14.08 -27.99
N TYR A 88 -10.73 13.37 -29.06
CA TYR A 88 -10.06 13.85 -30.26
C TYR A 88 -10.57 13.06 -31.47
N PRO A 89 -10.42 13.57 -32.69
CA PRO A 89 -10.86 12.88 -33.90
C PRO A 89 -9.95 11.68 -34.21
N SER A 90 -10.14 10.56 -33.48
CA SER A 90 -9.42 9.30 -33.66
C SER A 90 -9.75 8.66 -34.99
N GLY A 91 -8.71 8.14 -35.69
CA GLY A 91 -8.83 7.34 -36.89
C GLY A 91 -8.83 5.83 -36.62
N ILE A 92 -8.69 5.40 -35.39
CA ILE A 92 -8.63 3.97 -35.02
C ILE A 92 -10.05 3.38 -35.04
N PRO A 93 -10.33 2.31 -35.81
CA PRO A 93 -11.63 1.65 -35.80
C PRO A 93 -12.06 1.22 -34.40
N TYR A 94 -13.36 1.32 -34.11
CA TYR A 94 -13.99 0.96 -32.85
C TYR A 94 -13.41 1.67 -31.60
N HIS A 95 -12.62 2.74 -31.78
CA HIS A 95 -12.29 3.68 -30.72
C HIS A 95 -13.40 4.72 -30.68
N HIS A 96 -14.36 4.52 -29.80
CA HIS A 96 -15.56 5.35 -29.67
C HIS A 96 -15.17 6.82 -29.44
N LYS A 97 -15.62 7.71 -30.34
CA LYS A 97 -15.46 9.16 -30.17
C LYS A 97 -16.66 9.71 -29.41
N SER A 98 -16.44 10.67 -28.53
CA SER A 98 -17.56 11.34 -27.90
C SER A 98 -18.57 11.82 -28.96
N GLU A 99 -19.83 11.47 -28.75
CA GLU A 99 -20.93 11.89 -29.63
C GLU A 99 -21.10 13.43 -29.69
N PHE A 100 -20.57 14.10 -28.66
CA PHE A 100 -20.63 15.55 -28.54
C PHE A 100 -19.37 16.27 -29.05
N LEU A 101 -18.41 15.53 -29.59
CA LEU A 101 -17.13 16.08 -30.04
C LEU A 101 -17.29 16.99 -31.28
N GLY A 102 -18.19 16.62 -32.19
CA GLY A 102 -18.32 17.31 -33.49
C GLY A 102 -17.02 17.31 -34.28
N SER A 103 -16.57 18.47 -34.68
CA SER A 103 -15.27 18.69 -35.35
C SER A 103 -14.15 19.09 -34.41
N ARG A 104 -14.42 19.17 -33.10
CA ARG A 104 -13.49 19.64 -32.06
C ARG A 104 -12.39 18.62 -31.81
N ASP A 105 -11.19 19.09 -31.53
CA ASP A 105 -10.11 18.30 -30.94
C ASP A 105 -9.87 18.77 -29.52
N LEU A 106 -10.78 18.43 -28.60
CA LEU A 106 -10.74 18.90 -27.22
C LEU A 106 -9.46 18.45 -26.50
N PHE A 107 -9.01 17.21 -26.75
CA PHE A 107 -7.77 16.72 -26.15
C PHE A 107 -6.55 17.50 -26.66
N GLY A 108 -6.48 17.77 -27.98
CA GLY A 108 -5.43 18.58 -28.56
C GLY A 108 -5.40 20.01 -28.04
N GLU A 109 -6.58 20.65 -27.89
CA GLU A 109 -6.70 22.00 -27.30
C GLU A 109 -6.17 22.03 -25.86
N LEU A 110 -6.56 21.04 -25.03
CA LEU A 110 -6.09 20.92 -23.64
C LEU A 110 -4.59 20.66 -23.56
N VAL A 111 -4.04 19.78 -24.41
CA VAL A 111 -2.60 19.49 -24.48
C VAL A 111 -1.82 20.73 -24.88
N ALA A 112 -2.26 21.46 -25.91
CA ALA A 112 -1.60 22.68 -26.37
C ALA A 112 -1.58 23.77 -25.26
N ALA A 113 -2.73 24.00 -24.63
CA ALA A 113 -2.86 24.98 -23.55
C ALA A 113 -2.02 24.61 -22.33
N ALA A 114 -1.99 23.32 -21.92
CA ALA A 114 -1.17 22.83 -20.81
C ALA A 114 0.33 22.96 -21.10
N THR A 115 0.75 22.62 -22.31
CA THR A 115 2.15 22.75 -22.77
C THR A 115 2.62 24.20 -22.74
N ALA A 116 1.76 25.14 -23.16
CA ALA A 116 2.05 26.59 -23.11
C ALA A 116 2.25 27.07 -21.66
N ARG A 117 1.68 26.41 -20.68
CA ARG A 117 1.88 26.66 -19.24
C ARG A 117 2.98 25.78 -18.61
N ARG A 118 3.77 25.06 -19.41
CA ARG A 118 4.84 24.14 -18.98
C ARG A 118 4.35 22.96 -18.13
N LEU A 119 3.06 22.61 -18.21
CA LEU A 119 2.50 21.43 -17.59
C LEU A 119 2.75 20.20 -18.50
N ARG A 120 3.30 19.15 -17.96
CA ARG A 120 3.42 17.86 -18.67
C ARG A 120 2.07 17.15 -18.67
N VAL A 121 1.59 16.80 -19.86
CA VAL A 121 0.32 16.08 -19.98
C VAL A 121 0.57 14.58 -20.00
N VAL A 122 -0.15 13.86 -19.15
CA VAL A 122 -0.25 12.40 -19.18
C VAL A 122 -1.64 12.03 -19.70
N ALA A 123 -1.69 11.32 -20.82
CA ALA A 123 -2.96 10.90 -21.43
C ALA A 123 -3.58 9.78 -20.59
N ARG A 124 -4.78 10.02 -20.07
CA ARG A 124 -5.57 8.98 -19.41
C ARG A 124 -6.29 8.14 -20.45
N MET A 125 -6.13 6.82 -20.33
CA MET A 125 -6.60 5.81 -21.26
C MET A 125 -7.33 4.70 -20.49
N ASP A 126 -8.66 4.69 -20.54
CA ASP A 126 -9.42 3.62 -19.88
C ASP A 126 -9.56 2.42 -20.83
N CYS A 127 -9.22 1.24 -20.37
CA CYS A 127 -9.09 0.05 -21.23
C CYS A 127 -10.02 -1.12 -20.86
N ASN A 128 -10.79 -0.96 -19.79
CA ASN A 128 -11.57 -2.04 -19.18
C ASN A 128 -12.95 -2.27 -19.81
N TYR A 129 -13.40 -1.38 -20.69
CA TYR A 129 -14.67 -1.46 -21.41
C TYR A 129 -14.56 -0.92 -22.83
N ALA A 130 -15.41 -1.43 -23.71
CA ALA A 130 -15.67 -0.88 -25.03
C ALA A 130 -17.17 -0.95 -25.36
N TYR A 131 -17.57 -0.24 -26.39
CA TYR A 131 -18.97 -0.10 -26.78
C TYR A 131 -19.49 -1.33 -27.55
N GLU A 132 -20.82 -1.38 -27.72
CA GLU A 132 -21.53 -2.50 -28.34
C GLU A 132 -21.15 -2.72 -29.80
N ASP A 133 -20.81 -1.67 -30.56
CA ASP A 133 -20.33 -1.79 -31.93
C ASP A 133 -19.03 -2.59 -32.04
N ALA A 134 -18.10 -2.35 -31.09
CA ALA A 134 -16.89 -3.15 -30.96
C ALA A 134 -17.21 -4.61 -30.57
N LEU A 135 -18.19 -4.85 -29.67
CA LEU A 135 -18.62 -6.20 -29.32
C LEU A 135 -19.18 -6.97 -30.52
N ARG A 136 -19.96 -6.29 -31.36
CA ARG A 136 -20.53 -6.90 -32.60
C ARG A 136 -19.46 -7.25 -33.63
N ALA A 137 -18.44 -6.40 -33.76
CA ALA A 137 -17.38 -6.58 -34.76
C ALA A 137 -16.27 -7.53 -34.26
N HIS A 138 -15.97 -7.50 -32.97
CA HIS A 138 -14.86 -8.21 -32.30
C HIS A 138 -15.31 -8.89 -31.02
N PRO A 139 -16.22 -9.89 -31.08
CA PRO A 139 -16.73 -10.58 -29.89
C PRO A 139 -15.62 -11.24 -29.07
N GLU A 140 -14.49 -11.58 -29.68
CA GLU A 140 -13.28 -12.15 -29.05
C GLU A 140 -12.53 -11.16 -28.15
N TRP A 141 -12.81 -9.87 -28.24
CA TRP A 141 -12.19 -8.87 -27.37
C TRP A 141 -12.75 -8.85 -25.94
N PHE A 142 -13.91 -9.49 -25.71
CA PHE A 142 -14.71 -9.26 -24.53
C PHE A 142 -14.71 -10.43 -23.57
N GLU A 143 -14.79 -10.11 -22.28
CA GLU A 143 -14.98 -11.12 -21.22
C GLU A 143 -16.35 -11.82 -21.36
N ARG A 144 -16.37 -13.10 -20.99
CA ARG A 144 -17.57 -13.93 -20.98
C ARG A 144 -17.86 -14.45 -19.58
N ASN A 145 -19.12 -14.49 -19.22
CA ASN A 145 -19.63 -15.25 -18.08
C ASN A 145 -19.55 -16.76 -18.38
N GLN A 146 -19.81 -17.58 -17.38
CA GLN A 146 -19.78 -19.04 -17.52
C GLN A 146 -20.82 -19.56 -18.51
N ASP A 147 -21.97 -18.87 -18.64
CA ASP A 147 -23.03 -19.16 -19.62
C ASP A 147 -22.71 -18.69 -21.04
N GLY A 148 -21.53 -18.11 -21.28
CA GLY A 148 -21.11 -17.58 -22.56
C GLY A 148 -21.59 -16.17 -22.86
N SER A 149 -22.43 -15.56 -22.04
CA SER A 149 -22.89 -14.18 -22.22
C SER A 149 -21.76 -13.18 -22.04
N PRO A 150 -21.72 -12.04 -22.81
CA PRO A 150 -20.73 -11.01 -22.61
C PRO A 150 -20.95 -10.29 -21.28
N ARG A 151 -19.86 -9.94 -20.59
CA ARG A 151 -19.94 -9.15 -19.35
C ARG A 151 -20.24 -7.70 -19.66
N ARG A 152 -21.39 -7.27 -19.16
CA ARG A 152 -21.89 -5.90 -19.31
C ARG A 152 -21.54 -5.08 -18.07
N HIS A 153 -21.39 -3.76 -18.25
CA HIS A 153 -21.29 -2.83 -17.12
C HIS A 153 -22.65 -2.69 -16.42
N ASP A 154 -22.64 -2.69 -15.09
CA ASP A 154 -23.88 -2.72 -14.28
C ASP A 154 -24.74 -1.46 -14.48
N GLU A 155 -24.10 -0.27 -14.55
CA GLU A 155 -24.77 1.03 -14.65
C GLU A 155 -24.79 1.62 -16.08
N SER A 156 -24.00 1.07 -17.01
CA SER A 156 -23.89 1.55 -18.38
C SER A 156 -24.08 0.38 -19.34
N PRO A 157 -25.33 0.04 -19.70
CA PRO A 157 -25.66 -1.21 -20.41
C PRO A 157 -25.11 -1.29 -21.83
N TRP A 158 -24.62 -0.20 -22.42
CA TRP A 158 -23.94 -0.14 -23.73
C TRP A 158 -22.44 -0.43 -23.67
N LEU A 159 -21.87 -0.58 -22.44
CA LEU A 159 -20.46 -0.89 -22.22
C LEU A 159 -20.27 -2.36 -21.84
N PHE A 160 -19.27 -3.00 -22.45
CA PHE A 160 -18.92 -4.39 -22.22
C PHE A 160 -17.44 -4.50 -21.81
N ARG A 161 -17.16 -5.42 -20.89
CA ARG A 161 -15.82 -5.58 -20.31
C ARG A 161 -14.89 -6.25 -21.29
N THR A 162 -13.74 -5.63 -21.54
CA THR A 162 -12.68 -6.13 -22.41
C THR A 162 -11.84 -7.19 -21.72
N CYS A 163 -11.42 -8.22 -22.45
CA CYS A 163 -10.59 -9.31 -21.91
C CYS A 163 -9.10 -9.01 -22.09
N MET A 164 -8.34 -9.09 -21.02
CA MET A 164 -6.90 -8.82 -21.02
C MET A 164 -6.09 -9.80 -21.89
N PHE A 165 -6.61 -10.99 -22.15
CA PHE A 165 -5.97 -12.00 -23.01
C PHE A 165 -6.33 -11.86 -24.49
N SER A 166 -7.09 -10.85 -24.87
CA SER A 166 -7.51 -10.61 -26.26
C SER A 166 -6.57 -9.66 -27.00
N SER A 167 -6.75 -9.57 -28.32
CA SER A 167 -6.08 -8.61 -29.20
C SER A 167 -6.46 -7.15 -28.92
N TYR A 168 -7.54 -6.90 -28.16
CA TYR A 168 -7.83 -5.56 -27.67
C TYR A 168 -6.66 -4.97 -26.87
N PHE A 169 -6.03 -5.78 -25.99
CA PHE A 169 -4.88 -5.34 -25.18
C PHE A 169 -3.55 -5.41 -25.92
N SER A 170 -3.37 -6.36 -26.83
CA SER A 170 -2.10 -6.55 -27.54
C SER A 170 -1.98 -5.75 -28.85
N GLU A 171 -3.09 -5.27 -29.44
CA GLU A 171 -3.11 -4.61 -30.74
C GLU A 171 -3.92 -3.30 -30.74
N GLN A 172 -5.20 -3.34 -30.30
CA GLN A 172 -6.09 -2.18 -30.36
C GLN A 172 -5.57 -1.03 -29.48
N MET A 173 -5.34 -1.28 -28.18
CA MET A 173 -4.82 -0.26 -27.28
C MET A 173 -3.43 0.27 -27.69
N PRO A 174 -2.45 -0.58 -28.09
CA PRO A 174 -1.20 -0.12 -28.69
C PRO A 174 -1.38 0.79 -29.90
N SER A 175 -2.37 0.52 -30.77
CA SER A 175 -2.64 1.38 -31.94
C SER A 175 -3.13 2.76 -31.52
N ILE A 176 -4.00 2.84 -30.51
CA ILE A 176 -4.47 4.10 -29.94
C ILE A 176 -3.32 4.87 -29.27
N TYR A 177 -2.43 4.20 -28.52
CA TYR A 177 -1.25 4.85 -27.92
C TYR A 177 -0.33 5.44 -28.99
N ARG A 178 -0.08 4.72 -30.10
CA ARG A 178 0.75 5.20 -31.20
C ARG A 178 0.11 6.41 -31.88
N GLU A 179 -1.19 6.41 -32.12
CA GLU A 179 -1.91 7.54 -32.71
C GLU A 179 -1.77 8.79 -31.83
N ILE A 180 -2.03 8.69 -30.53
CA ILE A 180 -1.88 9.82 -29.60
C ILE A 180 -0.42 10.29 -29.53
N ASN A 181 0.54 9.38 -29.44
CA ASN A 181 1.97 9.70 -29.42
C ASN A 181 2.44 10.40 -30.70
N GLN A 182 1.82 10.13 -31.85
CA GLN A 182 2.16 10.77 -33.11
C GLN A 182 1.58 12.17 -33.19
N ARG A 183 0.38 12.38 -32.65
CA ARG A 183 -0.39 13.63 -32.82
C ARG A 183 -0.09 14.67 -31.75
N TYR A 184 0.23 14.25 -30.51
CA TYR A 184 0.31 15.15 -29.38
C TYR A 184 1.62 14.97 -28.58
N PRO A 185 2.17 16.07 -28.01
CA PRO A 185 3.39 16.03 -27.18
C PRO A 185 3.08 15.59 -25.75
N VAL A 186 2.48 14.41 -25.58
CA VAL A 186 2.22 13.85 -24.24
C VAL A 186 3.49 13.32 -23.60
N ALA A 187 3.61 13.47 -22.27
CA ALA A 187 4.75 13.03 -21.48
C ALA A 187 4.58 11.63 -20.89
N GLY A 188 3.39 11.05 -21.02
CA GLY A 188 3.10 9.71 -20.49
C GLY A 188 1.67 9.28 -20.79
N PHE A 189 1.38 8.05 -20.38
CA PHE A 189 0.07 7.43 -20.48
C PHE A 189 -0.30 6.79 -19.15
N PHE A 190 -1.53 6.99 -18.73
CA PHE A 190 -2.10 6.39 -17.52
C PHE A 190 -3.32 5.56 -17.88
N THR A 191 -3.38 4.34 -17.40
CA THR A 191 -4.54 3.49 -17.58
C THR A 191 -5.27 3.32 -16.26
N ASN A 192 -6.51 3.79 -16.23
CA ASN A 192 -7.44 3.50 -15.16
C ASN A 192 -8.17 2.18 -15.44
N GLY A 193 -8.60 1.51 -14.38
CA GLY A 193 -9.48 0.38 -14.52
C GLY A 193 -8.89 -0.79 -15.31
N TRP A 194 -7.75 -1.33 -14.88
CA TRP A 194 -7.36 -2.64 -15.36
C TRP A 194 -8.52 -3.62 -15.18
N PRO A 195 -8.79 -4.50 -16.15
CA PRO A 195 -9.82 -5.52 -15.99
C PRO A 195 -9.69 -6.19 -14.64
N SER A 196 -10.79 -6.34 -13.94
CA SER A 196 -10.83 -6.95 -12.61
C SER A 196 -10.09 -6.18 -11.51
N THR A 197 -10.16 -4.86 -11.51
CA THR A 197 -9.53 -4.03 -10.48
C THR A 197 -9.99 -4.35 -9.05
N GLY A 198 -11.14 -4.94 -8.85
CA GLY A 198 -11.70 -5.24 -7.54
C GLY A 198 -11.81 -6.73 -7.24
N ALA A 199 -12.35 -7.49 -8.14
CA ALA A 199 -12.51 -8.92 -8.05
C ALA A 199 -11.87 -9.54 -9.27
N LEU A 200 -10.95 -10.47 -9.10
CA LEU A 200 -10.51 -11.31 -10.19
C LEU A 200 -11.66 -12.24 -10.55
N GLY A 201 -12.68 -11.67 -11.23
CA GLY A 201 -13.72 -12.49 -11.83
C GLY A 201 -13.08 -13.40 -12.86
N VAL A 202 -13.49 -14.66 -12.88
CA VAL A 202 -13.01 -15.61 -13.87
C VAL A 202 -13.67 -15.33 -15.20
N CYS A 203 -12.90 -15.14 -16.27
CA CYS A 203 -13.40 -14.97 -17.61
C CYS A 203 -13.41 -16.31 -18.35
N TYR A 204 -14.51 -16.61 -19.03
CA TYR A 204 -14.71 -17.87 -19.78
C TYR A 204 -14.67 -17.70 -21.29
N CYS A 205 -14.13 -16.56 -21.82
CA CYS A 205 -13.91 -16.41 -23.24
C CYS A 205 -12.88 -17.43 -23.78
N GLU A 206 -12.90 -17.69 -25.08
CA GLU A 206 -12.03 -18.69 -25.72
C GLU A 206 -10.53 -18.40 -25.47
N ASN A 207 -10.12 -17.12 -25.47
CA ASN A 207 -8.73 -16.73 -25.17
C ASN A 207 -8.33 -17.17 -23.75
N CYS A 208 -9.17 -16.90 -22.74
CA CYS A 208 -8.88 -17.28 -21.36
C CYS A 208 -8.87 -18.79 -21.19
N GLN A 209 -9.83 -19.51 -21.80
CA GLN A 209 -9.88 -20.98 -21.75
C GLN A 209 -8.64 -21.61 -22.41
N LYS A 210 -8.21 -21.06 -23.56
CA LYS A 210 -7.00 -21.53 -24.25
C LYS A 210 -5.75 -21.34 -23.39
N VAL A 211 -5.51 -20.11 -22.92
CA VAL A 211 -4.32 -19.79 -22.11
C VAL A 211 -4.30 -20.61 -20.81
N PHE A 212 -5.46 -20.79 -20.19
CA PHE A 212 -5.54 -21.56 -18.95
C PHE A 212 -5.24 -23.06 -19.19
N ARG A 213 -5.75 -23.66 -20.26
CA ARG A 213 -5.38 -25.04 -20.65
C ARG A 213 -3.89 -25.19 -20.92
N GLU A 214 -3.29 -24.22 -21.62
CA GLU A 214 -1.86 -24.27 -21.97
C GLU A 214 -0.95 -24.10 -20.74
N ARG A 215 -1.28 -23.18 -19.83
CA ARG A 215 -0.43 -22.84 -18.68
C ARG A 215 -0.70 -23.68 -17.42
N VAL A 216 -1.91 -24.20 -17.25
CA VAL A 216 -2.33 -24.90 -16.03
C VAL A 216 -2.76 -26.34 -16.28
N GLY A 217 -3.19 -26.67 -17.50
CA GLY A 217 -3.60 -28.02 -17.89
C GLY A 217 -5.06 -28.35 -17.59
N GLY A 218 -5.97 -27.34 -17.51
CA GLY A 218 -7.39 -27.56 -17.18
C GLY A 218 -8.29 -26.45 -17.73
N VAL A 219 -9.48 -26.33 -17.13
CA VAL A 219 -10.44 -25.28 -17.41
C VAL A 219 -10.39 -24.19 -16.33
N PRO A 220 -10.76 -22.93 -16.62
CA PRO A 220 -10.86 -21.91 -15.60
C PRO A 220 -11.77 -22.34 -14.44
N PRO A 221 -11.50 -21.92 -13.18
CA PRO A 221 -12.30 -22.31 -12.04
C PRO A 221 -13.75 -21.82 -12.17
N ALA A 222 -14.70 -22.59 -11.69
CA ALA A 222 -16.13 -22.24 -11.76
C ALA A 222 -16.48 -21.05 -10.86
N GLU A 223 -15.69 -20.81 -9.82
CA GLU A 223 -15.95 -19.77 -8.82
C GLU A 223 -14.69 -19.00 -8.46
N THR A 224 -14.88 -17.79 -7.95
CA THR A 224 -13.82 -16.95 -7.39
C THR A 224 -13.54 -17.32 -5.93
N ASP A 225 -13.35 -18.59 -5.65
CA ASP A 225 -13.02 -19.06 -4.32
C ASP A 225 -11.52 -18.93 -4.07
N ALA A 226 -11.13 -17.96 -3.25
CA ALA A 226 -9.74 -17.71 -2.88
C ALA A 226 -9.07 -18.90 -2.15
N THR A 227 -9.84 -19.80 -1.57
CA THR A 227 -9.31 -21.02 -0.92
C THR A 227 -9.02 -22.13 -1.93
N SER A 228 -9.58 -22.06 -3.13
CA SER A 228 -9.38 -23.05 -4.19
C SER A 228 -7.96 -22.96 -4.78
N PRO A 229 -7.19 -24.05 -4.80
CA PRO A 229 -5.89 -24.10 -5.47
C PRO A 229 -5.96 -23.73 -6.96
N LEU A 230 -7.07 -24.11 -7.62
CA LEU A 230 -7.28 -23.80 -9.04
C LEU A 230 -7.47 -22.29 -9.27
N TYR A 231 -8.21 -21.61 -8.37
CA TYR A 231 -8.38 -20.17 -8.44
C TYR A 231 -7.06 -19.43 -8.19
N ARG A 232 -6.21 -19.90 -7.28
CA ARG A 232 -4.88 -19.33 -7.04
C ARG A 232 -3.97 -19.45 -8.26
N LYS A 233 -4.03 -20.59 -8.97
CA LYS A 233 -3.32 -20.76 -10.25
C LYS A 233 -3.86 -19.81 -11.32
N TYR A 234 -5.18 -19.63 -11.40
CA TYR A 234 -5.79 -18.64 -12.28
C TYR A 234 -5.30 -17.23 -11.96
N TYR A 235 -5.24 -16.88 -10.68
CA TYR A 235 -4.70 -15.60 -10.22
C TYR A 235 -3.27 -15.37 -10.70
N ASP A 236 -2.38 -16.36 -10.57
CA ASP A 236 -0.99 -16.21 -10.99
C ASP A 236 -0.87 -16.04 -12.51
N VAL A 237 -1.62 -16.81 -13.30
CA VAL A 237 -1.68 -16.66 -14.77
C VAL A 237 -2.16 -15.25 -15.15
N TYR A 238 -3.17 -14.76 -14.43
CA TYR A 238 -3.70 -13.42 -14.64
C TYR A 238 -2.66 -12.34 -14.29
N MET A 239 -1.96 -12.48 -13.18
CA MET A 239 -0.90 -11.56 -12.78
C MET A 239 0.29 -11.58 -13.75
N ASP A 240 0.66 -12.73 -14.28
CA ASP A 240 1.67 -12.83 -15.36
C ASP A 240 1.24 -11.98 -16.55
N ARG A 241 -0.02 -12.08 -16.97
CA ARG A 241 -0.53 -11.31 -18.09
C ARG A 241 -0.55 -9.80 -17.83
N VAL A 242 -0.87 -9.38 -16.61
CA VAL A 242 -0.78 -7.95 -16.22
C VAL A 242 0.63 -7.42 -16.46
N LEU A 243 1.65 -8.17 -16.04
CA LEU A 243 3.06 -7.77 -16.22
C LEU A 243 3.49 -7.78 -17.69
N GLU A 244 3.04 -8.77 -18.48
CA GLU A 244 3.30 -8.83 -19.92
C GLU A 244 2.73 -7.59 -20.63
N VAL A 245 1.46 -7.25 -20.35
CA VAL A 245 0.80 -6.09 -20.93
C VAL A 245 1.47 -4.79 -20.50
N TRP A 246 1.86 -4.66 -19.24
CA TRP A 246 2.57 -3.48 -18.74
C TRP A 246 3.88 -3.26 -19.51
N ARG A 247 4.71 -4.31 -19.65
CA ARG A 247 5.97 -4.23 -20.40
C ARG A 247 5.73 -3.89 -21.88
N GLN A 248 4.73 -4.51 -22.50
CA GLN A 248 4.35 -4.23 -23.88
C GLN A 248 3.96 -2.76 -24.06
N TRP A 249 3.09 -2.24 -23.20
CA TRP A 249 2.60 -0.86 -23.32
C TRP A 249 3.70 0.15 -22.98
N GLN A 250 4.54 -0.12 -21.99
CA GLN A 250 5.74 0.70 -21.76
C GLN A 250 6.63 0.75 -23.01
N GLY A 251 6.85 -0.37 -23.68
CA GLY A 251 7.58 -0.41 -24.95
C GLY A 251 6.95 0.45 -26.02
N VAL A 252 5.63 0.34 -26.19
CA VAL A 252 4.87 1.13 -27.20
C VAL A 252 4.95 2.64 -26.94
N VAL A 253 4.76 3.08 -25.70
CA VAL A 253 4.76 4.52 -25.39
C VAL A 253 6.15 5.15 -25.49
N THR A 254 7.20 4.35 -25.43
CA THR A 254 8.60 4.79 -25.58
C THR A 254 9.17 4.55 -27.00
N GLU A 255 8.39 4.05 -27.93
CA GLU A 255 8.82 3.87 -29.33
C GLU A 255 9.44 5.16 -29.89
N ARG A 256 10.45 5.04 -30.74
CA ARG A 256 11.20 6.14 -31.37
C ARG A 256 11.94 7.05 -30.39
N GLY A 257 12.36 6.53 -29.24
CA GLY A 257 13.17 7.26 -28.25
C GLY A 257 12.43 8.36 -27.51
N ARG A 258 11.10 8.32 -27.46
CA ARG A 258 10.32 9.29 -26.67
C ARG A 258 10.55 9.10 -25.16
N ALA A 259 10.77 10.20 -24.47
CA ALA A 259 10.86 10.24 -23.00
C ALA A 259 9.45 10.18 -22.37
N SER A 260 8.70 9.11 -22.67
CA SER A 260 7.35 8.86 -22.18
C SER A 260 7.35 7.74 -21.15
N VAL A 261 6.30 7.65 -20.33
CA VAL A 261 6.14 6.62 -19.31
C VAL A 261 4.74 6.04 -19.34
N TYR A 262 4.61 4.75 -19.14
CA TYR A 262 3.35 4.09 -18.90
C TYR A 262 3.11 3.91 -17.39
N VAL A 263 1.93 4.28 -16.92
CA VAL A 263 1.50 4.18 -15.53
C VAL A 263 0.17 3.45 -15.45
N GLY A 264 0.10 2.42 -14.64
CA GLY A 264 -1.15 1.71 -14.36
C GLY A 264 -1.72 2.07 -12.99
N ASN A 265 -3.03 1.93 -12.90
CA ASN A 265 -3.76 2.04 -11.66
C ASN A 265 -3.75 0.69 -10.91
N LEU A 266 -3.40 0.70 -9.67
CA LEU A 266 -3.38 -0.51 -8.84
C LEU A 266 -4.60 -0.64 -7.94
N GLY A 267 -5.26 0.45 -7.61
CA GLY A 267 -6.49 0.49 -6.82
C GLY A 267 -6.53 -0.38 -5.56
N GLY A 268 -7.33 -0.01 -4.60
CA GLY A 268 -7.74 -0.94 -3.55
C GLY A 268 -7.03 -0.86 -2.22
N GLY A 269 -6.13 0.10 -1.99
CA GLY A 269 -5.49 0.25 -0.66
C GLY A 269 -4.70 -1.00 -0.25
N VAL A 270 -4.49 -1.18 1.05
CA VAL A 270 -3.79 -2.35 1.64
C VAL A 270 -4.49 -3.68 1.36
N ARG A 271 -5.73 -3.64 0.92
CA ARG A 271 -6.57 -4.82 0.64
C ARG A 271 -6.54 -5.24 -0.81
N THR A 272 -5.63 -4.68 -1.62
CA THR A 272 -5.54 -5.07 -3.04
C THR A 272 -5.20 -6.56 -3.17
N VAL A 273 -5.91 -7.24 -4.06
CA VAL A 273 -5.58 -8.63 -4.42
C VAL A 273 -4.47 -8.72 -5.44
N LYS A 274 -4.12 -7.62 -6.09
CA LYS A 274 -3.01 -7.60 -7.04
C LYS A 274 -1.69 -7.76 -6.29
N ASN A 275 -0.78 -8.55 -6.83
CA ASN A 275 0.55 -8.67 -6.25
C ASN A 275 1.33 -7.38 -6.51
N VAL A 276 1.31 -6.48 -5.52
CA VAL A 276 1.94 -5.14 -5.64
C VAL A 276 3.45 -5.23 -5.77
N ARG A 277 4.09 -6.27 -5.20
CA ARG A 277 5.54 -6.47 -5.35
C ARG A 277 5.92 -6.73 -6.79
N ARG A 278 5.22 -7.65 -7.46
CA ARG A 278 5.46 -7.97 -8.87
C ARG A 278 5.18 -6.78 -9.79
N LEU A 279 4.15 -6.00 -9.48
CA LEU A 279 3.86 -4.75 -10.20
C LEU A 279 4.97 -3.72 -9.98
N GLY A 280 5.49 -3.60 -8.76
CA GLY A 280 6.64 -2.76 -8.45
C GLY A 280 7.88 -3.10 -9.27
N GLU A 281 8.07 -4.34 -9.72
CA GLU A 281 9.21 -4.73 -10.58
C GLU A 281 9.16 -4.09 -11.98
N VAL A 282 7.97 -3.81 -12.51
CA VAL A 282 7.78 -3.27 -13.86
C VAL A 282 7.42 -1.79 -13.87
N ALA A 283 6.88 -1.25 -12.78
CA ALA A 283 6.43 0.12 -12.69
C ALA A 283 7.60 1.09 -12.48
N ALA A 284 7.84 1.98 -13.42
CA ALA A 284 8.74 3.11 -13.23
C ALA A 284 8.10 4.20 -12.34
N TRP A 285 6.79 4.31 -12.41
CA TRP A 285 5.93 5.17 -11.61
C TRP A 285 4.68 4.37 -11.23
N PHE A 286 4.34 4.34 -9.95
CA PHE A 286 3.24 3.57 -9.39
C PHE A 286 2.14 4.53 -8.90
N ASN A 287 0.90 4.29 -9.28
CA ASN A 287 -0.24 5.01 -8.71
C ASN A 287 -1.01 4.13 -7.74
N ALA A 288 -1.06 4.51 -6.47
CA ALA A 288 -1.79 3.80 -5.44
C ALA A 288 -3.31 3.91 -5.63
N ASP A 289 -3.79 4.98 -6.27
CA ASP A 289 -5.21 5.28 -6.58
C ASP A 289 -6.19 5.00 -5.44
N HIS A 290 -5.87 5.52 -4.26
CA HIS A 290 -6.73 5.44 -3.11
C HIS A 290 -7.34 6.82 -2.84
N GLN A 291 -8.57 7.06 -3.34
CA GLN A 291 -9.13 8.39 -3.57
C GLN A 291 -9.81 9.02 -2.36
N GLY A 292 -10.08 8.25 -1.31
CA GLY A 292 -10.79 8.70 -0.11
C GLY A 292 -11.38 7.54 0.66
N ARG A 293 -11.84 7.83 1.87
CA ARG A 293 -12.48 6.85 2.75
C ARG A 293 -13.90 6.53 2.28
N ALA A 294 -14.33 5.29 2.52
CA ALA A 294 -15.67 4.82 2.24
C ALA A 294 -16.24 4.12 3.49
N GLY A 295 -17.36 4.62 4.00
CA GLY A 295 -18.10 4.00 5.09
C GLY A 295 -17.35 4.01 6.42
N ASP A 296 -16.84 2.87 6.82
CA ASP A 296 -16.13 2.57 8.07
C ASP A 296 -14.61 2.47 7.91
N THR A 297 -14.07 2.95 6.82
CA THR A 297 -12.63 3.00 6.58
C THR A 297 -11.93 3.87 7.63
N PRO A 298 -10.87 3.39 8.30
CA PRO A 298 -10.14 4.15 9.30
C PRO A 298 -9.52 5.44 8.76
N ILE A 299 -9.35 6.44 9.63
CA ILE A 299 -8.77 7.75 9.28
C ILE A 299 -7.36 7.64 8.69
N TRP A 300 -6.57 6.63 9.10
CA TRP A 300 -5.18 6.41 8.66
C TRP A 300 -5.02 5.57 7.39
N ASP A 301 -6.12 5.23 6.73
CA ASP A 301 -6.10 4.25 5.61
C ASP A 301 -5.22 4.69 4.43
N CYS A 302 -5.15 5.99 4.13
CA CYS A 302 -4.25 6.53 3.11
C CYS A 302 -2.77 6.38 3.50
N ALA A 303 -2.42 6.69 4.75
CA ALA A 303 -1.06 6.55 5.27
C ALA A 303 -0.62 5.08 5.26
N GLN A 304 -1.50 4.17 5.65
CA GLN A 304 -1.26 2.73 5.59
C GLN A 304 -0.99 2.26 4.15
N GLN A 305 -1.77 2.75 3.17
CA GLN A 305 -1.53 2.48 1.75
C GLN A 305 -0.15 2.98 1.30
N GLY A 306 0.27 4.14 1.78
CA GLY A 306 1.59 4.68 1.49
C GLY A 306 2.71 3.77 1.98
N ARG A 307 2.58 3.18 3.18
CA ARG A 307 3.58 2.21 3.70
C ARG A 307 3.67 0.97 2.83
N VAL A 308 2.54 0.44 2.33
CA VAL A 308 2.54 -0.70 1.39
C VAL A 308 3.27 -0.33 0.10
N ALA A 309 2.97 0.85 -0.46
CA ALA A 309 3.58 1.29 -1.71
C ALA A 309 5.09 1.52 -1.55
N GLN A 310 5.54 2.11 -0.45
CA GLN A 310 6.97 2.26 -0.14
C GLN A 310 7.70 0.92 -0.03
N ALA A 311 7.04 -0.09 0.54
CA ALA A 311 7.62 -1.43 0.69
C ALA A 311 7.92 -2.15 -0.64
N VAL A 312 7.39 -1.67 -1.78
CA VAL A 312 7.53 -2.34 -3.08
C VAL A 312 8.19 -1.49 -4.17
N MET A 313 8.35 -0.17 -3.94
CA MET A 313 8.82 0.75 -4.99
C MET A 313 10.29 1.17 -4.86
N ASP A 314 10.96 0.83 -3.76
CA ASP A 314 12.41 1.07 -3.58
C ASP A 314 12.82 2.54 -3.90
N GLY A 315 12.07 3.51 -3.38
CA GLY A 315 12.31 4.95 -3.57
C GLY A 315 11.92 5.52 -4.94
N ARG A 316 11.31 4.71 -5.83
CA ARG A 316 10.74 5.20 -7.09
C ARG A 316 9.45 5.98 -6.83
N THR A 317 9.00 6.75 -7.82
CA THR A 317 7.85 7.62 -7.70
C THR A 317 6.56 6.86 -7.44
N ILE A 318 5.86 7.27 -6.38
CA ILE A 318 4.54 6.79 -6.00
C ILE A 318 3.61 7.99 -5.95
N THR A 319 2.47 7.91 -6.61
CA THR A 319 1.39 8.90 -6.47
C THR A 319 0.19 8.30 -5.75
N ASN A 320 -0.56 9.15 -5.05
CA ASN A 320 -1.88 8.76 -4.56
C ASN A 320 -2.93 9.83 -4.84
N VAL A 321 -4.10 9.40 -5.28
CA VAL A 321 -5.18 10.29 -5.69
C VAL A 321 -5.95 10.78 -4.47
N THR A 322 -6.18 12.10 -4.43
CA THR A 322 -7.20 12.71 -3.58
C THR A 322 -8.37 13.09 -4.47
N GLY A 323 -9.44 12.31 -4.43
CA GLY A 323 -10.70 12.70 -5.06
C GLY A 323 -11.30 13.88 -4.29
N SER A 324 -11.49 15.01 -4.96
CA SER A 324 -12.05 16.22 -4.32
C SER A 324 -13.57 16.15 -4.14
N TYR A 325 -14.24 15.20 -4.81
CA TYR A 325 -15.66 14.93 -4.67
C TYR A 325 -15.97 14.05 -3.45
N ALA A 326 -17.23 14.08 -3.02
CA ALA A 326 -17.71 13.30 -1.88
C ALA A 326 -17.78 11.81 -2.24
N ASN A 327 -16.77 11.06 -1.79
CA ASN A 327 -16.71 9.61 -1.93
C ASN A 327 -16.90 8.95 -0.57
N SER A 328 -18.03 8.26 -0.42
CA SER A 328 -18.40 7.52 0.78
C SER A 328 -19.12 6.23 0.35
N ARG A 329 -19.88 5.61 1.24
CA ARG A 329 -20.82 4.52 0.88
C ARG A 329 -21.76 4.92 -0.25
N ILE A 330 -22.21 6.19 -0.24
CA ILE A 330 -22.96 6.84 -1.33
C ILE A 330 -21.99 7.81 -1.98
N THR A 331 -21.76 7.69 -3.28
CA THR A 331 -20.80 8.52 -4.01
C THR A 331 -21.52 9.64 -4.74
N TRP A 332 -21.19 10.88 -4.40
CA TRP A 332 -21.66 12.08 -5.11
C TRP A 332 -20.49 12.68 -5.90
N ARG A 333 -20.47 12.41 -7.21
CA ARG A 333 -19.36 12.79 -8.08
C ARG A 333 -19.21 14.29 -8.31
N HIS A 334 -20.28 15.07 -8.19
CA HIS A 334 -20.35 16.50 -8.50
C HIS A 334 -20.44 17.39 -7.25
N VAL A 335 -20.27 16.84 -6.07
CA VAL A 335 -20.28 17.56 -4.78
C VAL A 335 -18.92 17.41 -4.10
N ALA A 336 -18.36 18.53 -3.64
CA ALA A 336 -17.08 18.54 -2.92
C ALA A 336 -17.17 17.79 -1.59
N LYS A 337 -16.17 17.02 -1.25
CA LYS A 337 -16.02 16.51 0.12
C LYS A 337 -15.64 17.63 1.07
N PRO A 338 -15.84 17.47 2.41
CA PRO A 338 -15.39 18.46 3.39
C PRO A 338 -13.89 18.78 3.21
N ALA A 339 -13.52 20.05 3.34
CA ALA A 339 -12.14 20.51 3.19
C ALA A 339 -11.19 19.77 4.15
N ALA A 340 -11.58 19.56 5.39
CA ALA A 340 -10.78 18.83 6.38
C ALA A 340 -10.47 17.39 5.95
N GLU A 341 -11.43 16.68 5.36
CA GLU A 341 -11.23 15.33 4.83
C GLU A 341 -10.20 15.32 3.69
N ALA A 342 -10.30 16.27 2.75
CA ALA A 342 -9.40 16.37 1.61
C ALA A 342 -7.96 16.77 2.04
N ILE A 343 -7.83 17.73 2.96
CA ILE A 343 -6.54 18.17 3.51
C ILE A 343 -5.84 17.01 4.20
N LEU A 344 -6.55 16.29 5.08
CA LEU A 344 -5.95 15.17 5.81
C LEU A 344 -5.51 14.04 4.89
N TRP A 345 -6.26 13.80 3.79
CA TRP A 345 -5.90 12.79 2.80
C TRP A 345 -4.64 13.17 2.03
N MET A 346 -4.50 14.44 1.62
CA MET A 346 -3.28 14.97 1.00
C MET A 346 -2.10 14.97 1.97
N ALA A 347 -2.34 15.31 3.24
CA ALA A 347 -1.32 15.29 4.30
C ALA A 347 -0.77 13.88 4.53
N GLN A 348 -1.64 12.86 4.62
CA GLN A 348 -1.24 11.46 4.74
C GLN A 348 -0.45 10.97 3.51
N THR A 349 -0.90 11.35 2.31
CA THR A 349 -0.19 11.07 1.06
C THR A 349 1.23 11.61 1.14
N THR A 350 1.40 12.87 1.54
CA THR A 350 2.71 13.53 1.65
C THR A 350 3.56 12.94 2.77
N ALA A 351 2.99 12.73 3.96
CA ALA A 351 3.69 12.19 5.12
C ALA A 351 4.25 10.78 4.87
N SER A 352 3.51 9.94 4.17
CA SER A 352 3.93 8.58 3.83
C SER A 352 4.89 8.50 2.63
N GLY A 353 5.34 9.66 2.10
CA GLY A 353 6.31 9.74 1.01
C GLY A 353 5.74 9.55 -0.39
N MET A 354 4.42 9.60 -0.52
CA MET A 354 3.76 9.59 -1.84
C MET A 354 3.63 11.02 -2.38
N VAL A 355 3.56 11.14 -3.70
CA VAL A 355 3.28 12.40 -4.40
C VAL A 355 1.77 12.62 -4.46
N PRO A 356 1.23 13.74 -3.96
CA PRO A 356 -0.18 14.03 -4.01
C PRO A 356 -0.65 14.27 -5.45
N TRP A 357 -1.81 13.70 -5.76
CA TRP A 357 -2.49 13.80 -7.04
C TRP A 357 -3.93 14.24 -6.78
N PHE A 358 -4.23 15.50 -7.10
CA PHE A 358 -5.54 16.09 -6.87
C PHE A 358 -6.45 15.90 -8.07
N HIS A 359 -7.70 15.51 -7.86
CA HIS A 359 -8.57 15.01 -8.90
C HIS A 359 -9.97 15.61 -8.84
N TRP A 360 -10.51 16.00 -10.00
CA TRP A 360 -11.89 16.38 -10.21
C TRP A 360 -12.52 15.68 -11.42
N LEU A 361 -13.87 15.62 -11.43
CA LEU A 361 -14.69 14.99 -12.46
C LEU A 361 -15.61 16.03 -13.13
N GLY A 362 -15.63 16.03 -14.47
CA GLY A 362 -16.48 16.87 -15.30
C GLY A 362 -15.93 18.26 -15.55
N GLY A 363 -16.13 18.76 -16.77
CA GLY A 363 -15.65 20.04 -17.22
C GLY A 363 -16.51 21.24 -16.82
N ALA A 364 -17.71 21.01 -16.26
CA ALA A 364 -18.63 22.05 -15.83
C ALA A 364 -19.00 21.86 -14.34
N PRO A 365 -18.13 22.23 -13.38
CA PRO A 365 -18.39 22.01 -11.96
C PRO A 365 -19.44 22.98 -11.44
N GLU A 366 -20.51 22.45 -10.86
CA GLU A 366 -21.50 23.24 -10.13
C GLU A 366 -21.06 23.56 -8.71
N ASP A 367 -20.24 22.69 -8.10
CA ASP A 367 -19.62 22.91 -6.78
C ASP A 367 -18.14 23.27 -6.94
N ASN A 368 -17.78 24.47 -6.51
CA ASN A 368 -16.42 25.01 -6.62
C ASN A 368 -15.65 25.07 -5.30
N ARG A 369 -16.20 24.59 -4.17
CA ARG A 369 -15.60 24.67 -2.82
C ARG A 369 -14.26 23.94 -2.73
N TRP A 370 -14.07 22.87 -3.51
CA TRP A 370 -12.84 22.06 -3.54
C TRP A 370 -11.63 22.82 -4.09
N ARG A 371 -11.83 23.85 -4.94
CA ARG A 371 -10.74 24.50 -5.68
C ARG A 371 -9.72 25.18 -4.79
N ALA A 372 -10.18 25.94 -3.77
CA ALA A 372 -9.29 26.61 -2.83
C ALA A 372 -8.47 25.60 -2.03
N VAL A 373 -9.10 24.51 -1.59
CA VAL A 373 -8.46 23.46 -0.78
C VAL A 373 -7.23 22.87 -1.49
N GLY A 374 -7.37 22.47 -2.77
CA GLY A 374 -6.27 21.95 -3.57
C GLY A 374 -5.18 23.00 -3.79
N ARG A 375 -5.58 24.21 -4.23
CA ARG A 375 -4.63 25.29 -4.51
C ARG A 375 -3.79 25.66 -3.29
N ASP A 376 -4.40 25.83 -2.13
CA ASP A 376 -3.69 26.31 -0.94
C ASP A 376 -2.73 25.27 -0.37
N PHE A 377 -3.15 23.98 -0.39
CA PHE A 377 -2.27 22.87 0.04
C PHE A 377 -1.08 22.68 -0.91
N TYR A 378 -1.32 22.75 -2.23
CA TYR A 378 -0.27 22.53 -3.23
C TYR A 378 0.75 23.66 -3.27
N ARG A 379 0.31 24.92 -3.09
CA ARG A 379 1.22 26.06 -2.95
C ARG A 379 2.09 25.95 -1.71
N TRP A 380 1.52 25.53 -0.59
CA TRP A 380 2.29 25.26 0.62
C TRP A 380 3.35 24.17 0.37
N LEU A 381 3.01 23.07 -0.32
CA LEU A 381 3.98 22.06 -0.71
C LEU A 381 5.11 22.61 -1.59
N ALA A 382 4.77 23.47 -2.56
CA ALA A 382 5.75 24.08 -3.44
C ALA A 382 6.74 25.00 -2.69
N GLN A 383 6.24 25.78 -1.72
CA GLN A 383 7.06 26.66 -0.86
C GLN A 383 8.07 25.87 -0.03
N HIS A 384 7.75 24.65 0.35
CA HIS A 384 8.57 23.82 1.23
C HIS A 384 9.15 22.57 0.55
N GLU A 385 9.15 22.53 -0.78
CA GLU A 385 9.52 21.36 -1.58
C GLU A 385 10.82 20.65 -1.17
N PRO A 386 11.94 21.34 -0.82
CA PRO A 386 13.18 20.65 -0.41
C PRO A 386 13.00 19.70 0.77
N HIS A 387 12.09 20.02 1.69
CA HIS A 387 11.80 19.20 2.87
C HIS A 387 10.93 17.96 2.58
N PHE A 388 10.36 17.84 1.37
CA PHE A 388 9.61 16.70 0.89
C PHE A 388 10.40 15.82 -0.09
N ARG A 389 11.68 16.11 -0.30
CA ARG A 389 12.60 15.29 -1.10
C ARG A 389 13.19 14.18 -0.24
N ASN A 390 12.34 13.20 0.07
CA ASN A 390 12.67 12.08 0.93
C ASN A 390 13.77 11.21 0.33
N ARG A 391 14.73 10.80 1.16
CA ARG A 391 15.81 9.88 0.82
C ARG A 391 15.62 8.52 1.48
N ARG A 392 15.34 8.52 2.78
CA ARG A 392 15.19 7.31 3.58
C ARG A 392 14.29 7.56 4.80
N SER A 393 13.42 6.60 5.13
CA SER A 393 12.73 6.58 6.42
C SER A 393 13.72 6.29 7.55
N VAL A 394 13.55 6.95 8.69
CA VAL A 394 14.38 6.71 9.89
C VAL A 394 13.82 5.63 10.82
N ALA A 395 12.69 5.02 10.48
CA ALA A 395 12.10 3.96 11.30
C ALA A 395 13.05 2.78 11.48
N ASN A 396 13.08 2.22 12.70
CA ASN A 396 13.85 1.04 13.07
C ASN A 396 12.96 -0.18 13.45
N LEU A 397 11.67 -0.10 13.16
CA LEU A 397 10.66 -1.11 13.36
C LEU A 397 9.97 -1.42 12.03
N ALA A 398 9.76 -2.69 11.71
CA ALA A 398 9.06 -3.11 10.51
C ALA A 398 7.84 -3.98 10.82
N VAL A 399 6.80 -3.84 10.02
CA VAL A 399 5.64 -4.73 9.97
C VAL A 399 5.69 -5.50 8.65
N LEU A 400 5.60 -6.82 8.70
CA LEU A 400 5.50 -7.64 7.50
C LEU A 400 4.15 -7.38 6.83
N TYR A 401 4.16 -7.10 5.54
CA TYR A 401 2.96 -7.08 4.72
C TYR A 401 2.75 -8.47 4.09
N PRO A 402 1.85 -9.30 4.66
CA PRO A 402 1.67 -10.69 4.24
C PRO A 402 0.66 -10.76 3.10
N GLN A 403 1.05 -10.38 1.90
CA GLN A 403 0.14 -10.20 0.77
C GLN A 403 -0.61 -11.47 0.39
N ARG A 404 0.03 -12.63 0.42
CA ARG A 404 -0.66 -13.91 0.12
C ARG A 404 -1.72 -14.23 1.16
N THR A 405 -1.41 -14.02 2.44
CA THR A 405 -2.40 -14.19 3.50
C THR A 405 -3.59 -13.23 3.31
N ILE A 406 -3.32 -11.95 3.04
CA ILE A 406 -4.39 -10.96 2.79
C ILE A 406 -5.24 -11.33 1.58
N ALA A 407 -4.63 -11.88 0.53
CA ALA A 407 -5.33 -12.21 -0.70
C ALA A 407 -6.15 -13.50 -0.60
N PHE A 408 -5.66 -14.52 0.12
CA PHE A 408 -6.18 -15.87 0.01
C PHE A 408 -6.60 -16.54 1.32
N TYR A 409 -6.09 -16.09 2.47
CA TYR A 409 -6.39 -16.69 3.76
C TYR A 409 -7.79 -16.31 4.24
N ARG A 410 -8.49 -17.30 4.82
CA ARG A 410 -9.79 -17.10 5.45
C ARG A 410 -9.84 -17.95 6.72
N SER A 411 -10.01 -17.32 7.86
CA SER A 411 -10.17 -17.97 9.13
C SER A 411 -11.59 -18.51 9.26
N GLY A 412 -11.85 -19.76 8.87
CA GLY A 412 -13.01 -20.55 9.30
C GLY A 412 -14.42 -20.03 9.04
N GLU A 413 -14.56 -18.83 8.48
CA GLU A 413 -15.85 -18.25 8.11
C GLU A 413 -16.07 -18.50 6.61
N GLY A 414 -17.19 -19.12 6.24
CA GLY A 414 -17.49 -19.63 4.91
C GLY A 414 -17.27 -18.67 3.74
N PRO A 415 -17.43 -19.12 2.49
CA PRO A 415 -17.11 -18.38 1.29
C PRO A 415 -17.93 -17.09 1.20
N GLY A 416 -17.38 -16.00 1.72
CA GLY A 416 -18.03 -14.71 1.69
C GLY A 416 -17.93 -14.06 0.32
N ARG A 417 -19.01 -13.47 -0.10
CA ARG A 417 -19.10 -12.67 -1.32
C ARG A 417 -18.18 -11.47 -1.25
N TRP A 418 -17.58 -11.15 -2.36
CA TRP A 418 -16.59 -10.09 -2.63
C TRP A 418 -16.93 -8.66 -2.20
N ARG A 419 -18.09 -8.40 -1.64
CA ARG A 419 -18.51 -7.05 -1.23
C ARG A 419 -18.33 -6.83 0.27
N GLY A 420 -17.16 -6.35 0.63
CA GLY A 420 -16.95 -5.52 1.82
C GLY A 420 -16.65 -6.24 3.14
N SER A 421 -17.37 -7.28 3.55
CA SER A 421 -17.25 -7.81 4.93
C SER A 421 -16.06 -8.77 5.14
N ASP A 422 -15.76 -9.64 4.19
CA ASP A 422 -14.82 -10.74 4.42
C ASP A 422 -13.35 -10.34 4.25
N ARG A 423 -13.07 -9.36 3.39
CA ARG A 423 -11.73 -8.78 3.29
C ARG A 423 -11.37 -7.93 4.51
N ALA A 424 -12.35 -7.28 5.12
CA ALA A 424 -12.16 -6.60 6.38
C ALA A 424 -11.59 -7.57 7.41
N GLN A 425 -12.16 -8.76 7.53
CA GLN A 425 -11.73 -9.75 8.51
C GLN A 425 -10.30 -10.24 8.33
N THR A 426 -9.86 -10.51 7.09
CA THR A 426 -8.46 -10.92 6.84
C THR A 426 -7.47 -9.78 7.10
N SER A 427 -7.86 -8.52 6.91
CA SER A 427 -7.04 -7.37 7.23
C SER A 427 -7.06 -6.98 8.72
N ASP A 428 -7.99 -7.51 9.53
CA ASP A 428 -8.17 -7.12 10.93
C ASP A 428 -6.90 -7.38 11.77
N TYR A 429 -6.15 -8.42 11.47
CA TYR A 429 -4.85 -8.68 12.10
C TYR A 429 -3.87 -7.52 11.90
N LEU A 430 -3.73 -7.08 10.66
CA LEU A 430 -2.88 -5.95 10.30
C LEU A 430 -3.41 -4.64 10.90
N GLN A 431 -4.73 -4.43 10.90
CA GLN A 431 -5.36 -3.24 11.47
C GLN A 431 -5.15 -3.13 12.99
N GLY A 432 -5.26 -4.24 13.72
CA GLY A 432 -5.07 -4.22 15.16
C GLY A 432 -3.62 -3.93 15.56
N LEU A 433 -2.67 -4.55 14.86
CA LEU A 433 -1.26 -4.22 15.08
C LEU A 433 -0.95 -2.77 14.69
N TYR A 434 -1.47 -2.30 13.53
CA TYR A 434 -1.30 -0.92 13.07
C TYR A 434 -1.84 0.07 14.11
N TYR A 435 -3.06 -0.17 14.61
CA TYR A 435 -3.68 0.69 15.61
C TYR A 435 -2.87 0.71 16.92
N ALA A 436 -2.40 -0.44 17.40
CA ALA A 436 -1.56 -0.50 18.59
C ALA A 436 -0.24 0.28 18.45
N LEU A 437 0.38 0.23 17.26
CA LEU A 437 1.59 1.00 16.95
C LEU A 437 1.31 2.50 16.84
N LEU A 438 0.19 2.88 16.21
CA LEU A 438 -0.24 4.26 16.08
C LEU A 438 -0.54 4.87 17.46
N ASP A 439 -1.36 4.20 18.27
CA ASP A 439 -1.69 4.61 19.63
C ASP A 439 -0.44 4.71 20.52
N GLY A 440 0.51 3.77 20.35
CA GLY A 440 1.81 3.79 21.00
C GLY A 440 2.83 4.77 20.43
N ARG A 441 2.48 5.51 19.36
CA ARG A 441 3.32 6.50 18.66
C ARG A 441 4.64 5.96 18.14
N PHE A 442 4.68 4.70 17.70
CA PHE A 442 5.87 4.10 17.14
C PHE A 442 6.09 4.58 15.70
N LEU A 443 7.35 4.82 15.34
CA LEU A 443 7.76 4.91 13.94
C LEU A 443 7.98 3.51 13.38
N PHE A 444 7.35 3.17 12.26
CA PHE A 444 7.51 1.89 11.61
C PHE A 444 7.35 1.98 10.10
N ASP A 445 7.93 1.05 9.39
CA ASP A 445 7.73 0.85 7.96
C ASP A 445 7.04 -0.50 7.70
N PHE A 446 6.52 -0.71 6.48
CA PHE A 446 6.16 -2.04 6.02
C PHE A 446 7.31 -2.67 5.23
N VAL A 447 7.43 -3.99 5.33
CA VAL A 447 8.30 -4.82 4.50
C VAL A 447 7.45 -5.89 3.85
N HIS A 448 7.49 -5.99 2.53
CA HIS A 448 6.75 -7.02 1.80
C HIS A 448 7.38 -8.41 2.05
N GLU A 449 6.55 -9.45 2.17
CA GLU A 449 7.02 -10.82 2.44
C GLU A 449 8.11 -11.29 1.45
N ASP A 450 7.98 -10.95 0.16
CA ASP A 450 8.97 -11.29 -0.87
C ASP A 450 10.23 -10.41 -0.84
N ALA A 451 10.23 -9.29 -0.09
CA ALA A 451 11.36 -8.36 -0.01
C ALA A 451 12.21 -8.55 1.26
N LEU A 452 11.79 -9.42 2.19
CA LEU A 452 12.55 -9.69 3.40
C LEU A 452 13.88 -10.37 3.07
N ALA A 453 14.96 -9.88 3.67
CA ALA A 453 16.33 -10.41 3.53
C ALA A 453 17.07 -10.32 4.88
N ALA A 454 18.20 -10.98 5.03
CA ALA A 454 19.00 -10.93 6.26
C ALA A 454 19.44 -9.49 6.59
N GLU A 455 19.80 -8.71 5.59
CA GLU A 455 20.22 -7.31 5.72
C GLU A 455 19.12 -6.40 6.25
N THR A 456 17.86 -6.84 6.21
CA THR A 456 16.73 -6.13 6.82
C THR A 456 16.94 -5.91 8.32
N ALA A 457 17.65 -6.83 9.01
CA ALA A 457 17.99 -6.71 10.43
C ALA A 457 18.94 -5.54 10.74
N GLN A 458 19.74 -5.10 9.77
CA GLN A 458 20.63 -3.93 9.92
C GLN A 458 19.83 -2.62 9.98
N ARG A 459 18.65 -2.60 9.36
CA ARG A 459 17.78 -1.43 9.32
C ARG A 459 16.70 -1.49 10.41
N TYR A 460 16.05 -2.63 10.56
CA TYR A 460 14.93 -2.80 11.48
C TYR A 460 15.30 -3.74 12.61
N ARG A 461 15.29 -3.22 13.84
CA ARG A 461 15.60 -4.00 15.05
C ARG A 461 14.55 -5.05 15.37
N ALA A 462 13.28 -4.79 15.01
CA ALA A 462 12.20 -5.75 15.21
C ALA A 462 11.30 -5.83 13.96
N LEU A 463 10.89 -7.07 13.65
CA LEU A 463 9.92 -7.42 12.61
C LEU A 463 8.65 -7.94 13.28
N LEU A 464 7.52 -7.33 12.96
CA LEU A 464 6.21 -7.71 13.47
C LEU A 464 5.43 -8.42 12.36
N VAL A 465 4.98 -9.63 12.63
CA VAL A 465 4.35 -10.53 11.66
C VAL A 465 2.89 -10.79 12.08
N PRO A 466 1.93 -9.95 11.65
CA PRO A 466 0.52 -10.11 11.98
C PRO A 466 -0.06 -11.28 11.18
N ASN A 467 -0.37 -12.37 11.85
CA ASN A 467 -0.97 -13.59 11.25
C ASN A 467 -0.60 -13.84 9.77
N ALA A 468 0.68 -13.95 9.45
CA ALA A 468 1.12 -14.35 8.12
C ALA A 468 0.93 -15.86 7.96
N ALA A 469 -0.34 -16.30 7.85
CA ALA A 469 -0.70 -17.72 7.83
C ALA A 469 -0.10 -18.45 6.62
N TYR A 470 -0.12 -17.81 5.44
CA TYR A 470 0.41 -18.37 4.20
C TYR A 470 1.84 -17.88 3.96
N LEU A 471 2.80 -18.64 4.46
CA LEU A 471 4.24 -18.40 4.22
C LEU A 471 4.87 -19.61 3.54
N GLY A 472 5.49 -19.40 2.39
CA GLY A 472 6.31 -20.41 1.72
C GLY A 472 7.58 -20.73 2.50
N ASP A 473 8.26 -21.84 2.18
CA ASP A 473 9.50 -22.26 2.86
C ASP A 473 10.61 -21.21 2.73
N GLU A 474 10.67 -20.56 1.58
CA GLU A 474 11.63 -19.47 1.35
C GLU A 474 11.35 -18.26 2.27
N HIS A 475 10.10 -17.90 2.49
CA HIS A 475 9.76 -16.83 3.43
C HIS A 475 10.13 -17.21 4.87
N CYS A 476 9.83 -18.46 5.27
CA CYS A 476 10.25 -18.97 6.57
C CYS A 476 11.78 -18.96 6.74
N ARG A 477 12.52 -19.34 5.71
CA ARG A 477 13.99 -19.27 5.70
C ARG A 477 14.48 -17.83 5.89
N ARG A 478 13.94 -16.89 5.15
CA ARG A 478 14.30 -15.46 5.24
C ARG A 478 14.02 -14.86 6.62
N ILE A 479 12.92 -15.27 7.26
CA ILE A 479 12.63 -14.86 8.66
C ILE A 479 13.68 -15.45 9.61
N ARG A 480 14.11 -16.72 9.42
CA ARG A 480 15.21 -17.30 10.21
C ARG A 480 16.53 -16.55 9.99
N ASP A 481 16.86 -16.24 8.76
CA ASP A 481 18.07 -15.47 8.41
C ASP A 481 18.04 -14.08 9.06
N TYR A 482 16.89 -13.40 9.05
CA TYR A 482 16.68 -12.12 9.74
C TYR A 482 16.90 -12.23 11.25
N VAL A 483 16.32 -13.24 11.91
CA VAL A 483 16.51 -13.48 13.35
C VAL A 483 17.96 -13.88 13.64
N GLY A 484 18.56 -14.74 12.82
CA GLY A 484 19.97 -15.12 12.91
C GLY A 484 20.94 -13.95 12.79
N ALA A 485 20.58 -12.91 12.04
CA ALA A 485 21.32 -11.66 11.89
C ALA A 485 21.09 -10.65 13.04
N GLY A 486 20.39 -11.02 14.10
CA GLY A 486 20.18 -10.19 15.29
C GLY A 486 18.83 -9.45 15.32
N GLY A 487 17.95 -9.64 14.34
CA GLY A 487 16.60 -9.07 14.33
C GLY A 487 15.67 -9.74 15.32
N SER A 488 14.81 -8.98 15.99
CA SER A 488 13.79 -9.51 16.92
C SER A 488 12.45 -9.74 16.18
N LEU A 489 11.62 -10.67 16.66
CA LEU A 489 10.42 -11.14 16.00
C LEU A 489 9.20 -11.11 16.91
N LEU A 490 8.08 -10.53 16.46
CA LEU A 490 6.73 -10.80 16.94
C LEU A 490 5.98 -11.60 15.86
N ALA A 491 5.33 -12.69 16.26
CA ALA A 491 4.40 -13.42 15.42
C ALA A 491 3.11 -13.71 16.16
N THR A 492 1.98 -13.75 15.46
CA THR A 492 0.66 -14.01 16.03
C THR A 492 -0.04 -15.16 15.33
N PHE A 493 -0.88 -15.86 16.04
CA PHE A 493 -1.87 -16.85 15.61
C PHE A 493 -1.29 -17.93 14.68
N GLU A 494 -1.86 -18.11 13.49
CA GLU A 494 -1.51 -19.15 12.52
C GLU A 494 -0.30 -18.82 11.63
N THR A 495 0.50 -17.82 12.01
CA THR A 495 1.70 -17.45 11.23
C THR A 495 2.49 -18.70 10.82
N SER A 496 2.69 -18.89 9.51
CA SER A 496 3.40 -20.02 8.88
C SER A 496 2.70 -21.41 9.02
N ARG A 497 1.44 -21.44 9.40
CA ARG A 497 0.68 -22.71 9.52
C ARG A 497 0.43 -23.38 8.17
N TYR A 498 0.46 -22.59 7.08
CA TYR A 498 0.21 -23.07 5.72
C TYR A 498 1.40 -22.73 4.82
N THR A 499 1.54 -23.50 3.72
CA THR A 499 2.48 -23.18 2.64
C THR A 499 2.09 -21.87 1.95
N GLY A 500 2.95 -21.33 1.10
CA GLY A 500 2.59 -20.19 0.27
C GLY A 500 1.41 -20.42 -0.68
N TRP A 501 1.03 -21.67 -0.88
CA TRP A 501 -0.15 -22.08 -1.66
C TRP A 501 -1.39 -22.38 -0.80
N GLY A 502 -1.23 -22.35 0.55
CA GLY A 502 -2.29 -22.55 1.50
C GLY A 502 -2.55 -24.03 1.85
N ASP A 503 -1.63 -24.93 1.51
CA ASP A 503 -1.69 -26.29 2.00
C ASP A 503 -1.29 -26.30 3.47
N ALA A 504 -2.08 -26.99 4.30
CA ALA A 504 -1.81 -27.09 5.73
C ALA A 504 -0.48 -27.83 5.98
N ARG A 505 0.32 -27.30 6.88
CA ARG A 505 1.54 -27.96 7.38
C ARG A 505 1.20 -28.84 8.57
N PRO A 506 1.98 -29.90 8.85
CA PRO A 506 1.86 -30.67 10.08
C PRO A 506 2.05 -29.82 11.33
N ASP A 507 2.93 -28.81 11.25
CA ASP A 507 3.25 -27.84 12.29
C ASP A 507 3.49 -26.46 11.68
N PHE A 508 3.85 -25.45 12.48
CA PHE A 508 4.26 -24.15 11.97
C PHE A 508 5.55 -24.25 11.18
N GLY A 509 5.61 -23.60 10.03
CA GLY A 509 6.85 -23.46 9.27
C GLY A 509 7.98 -22.77 10.06
N LEU A 510 7.66 -22.08 11.18
CA LEU A 510 8.57 -21.38 12.07
C LEU A 510 8.54 -21.94 13.52
N ALA A 511 8.10 -23.19 13.73
CA ALA A 511 8.00 -23.82 15.04
C ALA A 511 9.31 -23.75 15.86
N ASP A 512 10.45 -23.89 15.20
CA ASP A 512 11.81 -23.79 15.78
C ASP A 512 12.09 -22.39 16.35
N LEU A 513 11.68 -21.32 15.67
CA LEU A 513 11.80 -19.96 16.18
C LEU A 513 10.82 -19.70 17.31
N PHE A 514 9.57 -20.12 17.15
CA PHE A 514 8.54 -19.95 18.19
C PHE A 514 8.88 -20.73 19.48
N GLY A 515 9.62 -21.84 19.37
CA GLY A 515 9.82 -22.77 20.47
C GLY A 515 8.51 -23.39 20.91
N ALA A 516 7.61 -23.61 19.96
CA ALA A 516 6.30 -24.16 20.19
C ALA A 516 5.78 -24.87 18.91
N GLY A 517 5.14 -26.01 19.11
CA GLY A 517 4.44 -26.76 18.04
C GLY A 517 2.95 -26.76 18.28
N ALA A 518 2.17 -26.85 17.19
CA ALA A 518 0.73 -27.00 17.24
C ALA A 518 0.34 -28.39 17.74
N THR A 519 -0.62 -28.48 18.66
CA THR A 519 -1.10 -29.75 19.22
C THR A 519 -2.50 -30.13 18.75
N GLY A 520 -3.15 -29.27 17.97
CA GLY A 520 -4.50 -29.49 17.50
C GLY A 520 -4.95 -28.45 16.48
N GLU A 521 -6.22 -28.55 16.15
CA GLU A 521 -6.89 -27.58 15.28
C GLU A 521 -7.14 -26.25 16.00
N THR A 522 -7.34 -25.19 15.24
CA THR A 522 -7.69 -23.86 15.75
C THR A 522 -9.00 -23.92 16.54
N ILE A 523 -8.98 -23.35 17.73
CA ILE A 523 -10.14 -23.20 18.60
C ILE A 523 -10.67 -21.77 18.47
N GLY A 524 -11.95 -21.64 18.10
CA GLY A 524 -12.63 -20.36 17.98
C GLY A 524 -13.60 -20.32 16.78
N PRO A 525 -14.30 -19.17 16.56
CA PRO A 525 -14.27 -18.01 17.43
C PRO A 525 -14.96 -18.28 18.79
N VAL A 526 -14.37 -17.82 19.88
CA VAL A 526 -14.92 -17.92 21.22
C VAL A 526 -15.02 -16.55 21.88
N GLY A 527 -16.05 -16.35 22.68
CA GLY A 527 -16.16 -15.22 23.60
C GLY A 527 -15.78 -15.59 25.02
N ASN A 528 -15.64 -14.60 25.89
CA ASN A 528 -15.41 -14.77 27.31
C ASN A 528 -14.22 -15.69 27.64
N SER A 529 -13.11 -15.52 26.90
CA SER A 529 -11.81 -16.16 27.13
C SER A 529 -10.84 -15.16 27.74
N TYR A 530 -9.82 -15.66 28.42
CA TYR A 530 -8.86 -14.75 29.11
C TYR A 530 -7.44 -15.31 29.03
N MET A 531 -6.48 -14.41 29.28
CA MET A 531 -5.07 -14.72 29.52
C MET A 531 -4.74 -14.40 30.97
N ARG A 532 -4.26 -15.37 31.72
CA ARG A 532 -3.87 -15.20 33.12
C ARG A 532 -2.41 -14.75 33.24
N LEU A 533 -2.16 -13.74 34.06
CA LEU A 533 -0.81 -13.29 34.41
C LEU A 533 -0.21 -14.27 35.47
N GLU A 534 0.85 -14.98 35.07
CA GLU A 534 1.50 -15.97 35.95
C GLU A 534 2.75 -15.40 36.63
N ARG A 535 3.43 -14.45 36.00
CA ARG A 535 4.63 -13.82 36.54
C ARG A 535 4.85 -12.42 35.94
N PRO A 536 5.51 -11.51 36.68
CA PRO A 536 5.94 -10.23 36.14
C PRO A 536 6.90 -10.41 34.97
N HIS A 537 6.69 -9.62 33.91
CA HIS A 537 7.57 -9.55 32.74
C HIS A 537 7.39 -8.18 32.07
N PRO A 538 8.38 -7.64 31.33
CA PRO A 538 8.21 -6.36 30.65
C PRO A 538 6.97 -6.26 29.75
N ILE A 539 6.52 -7.36 29.11
CA ILE A 539 5.28 -7.33 28.30
C ILE A 539 4.01 -7.17 29.14
N THR A 540 4.08 -7.47 30.46
CA THR A 540 2.95 -7.33 31.38
C THR A 540 3.05 -6.10 32.27
N ALA A 541 3.93 -5.14 31.96
CA ALA A 541 4.06 -3.89 32.68
C ALA A 541 2.77 -3.04 32.58
N GLY A 542 2.35 -2.47 33.72
CA GLY A 542 1.12 -1.66 33.82
C GLY A 542 -0.16 -2.47 34.02
N PHE A 543 -0.03 -3.79 34.30
CA PHE A 543 -1.15 -4.67 34.64
C PHE A 543 -1.11 -5.17 36.11
N GLU A 544 -0.43 -4.46 36.97
CA GLU A 544 -0.21 -4.88 38.38
C GLU A 544 -1.54 -4.98 39.17
N GLY A 545 -2.60 -4.32 38.69
CA GLY A 545 -3.93 -4.32 39.33
C GLY A 545 -4.85 -5.48 38.93
N THR A 546 -4.42 -6.40 38.03
CA THR A 546 -5.25 -7.50 37.55
C THR A 546 -4.48 -8.81 37.48
N ALA A 547 -5.22 -9.91 37.61
CA ALA A 547 -4.68 -11.28 37.44
C ALA A 547 -4.98 -11.85 36.02
N ILE A 548 -5.85 -11.21 35.26
CA ILE A 548 -6.28 -11.68 33.92
C ILE A 548 -6.40 -10.53 32.97
N LEU A 549 -6.14 -10.80 31.67
CA LEU A 549 -6.38 -9.91 30.52
C LEU A 549 -7.42 -10.54 29.59
N PRO A 550 -8.09 -9.74 28.73
CA PRO A 550 -8.93 -10.29 27.67
C PRO A 550 -8.15 -11.31 26.83
N GLY A 551 -8.79 -12.45 26.53
CA GLY A 551 -8.22 -13.46 25.65
C GLY A 551 -8.57 -13.21 24.18
N PRO A 552 -7.88 -13.90 23.27
CA PRO A 552 -8.15 -13.86 21.82
C PRO A 552 -9.47 -14.53 21.46
N GLU A 553 -10.06 -14.16 20.31
CA GLU A 553 -11.24 -14.85 19.75
C GLU A 553 -10.88 -16.24 19.21
N ASN A 554 -9.70 -16.37 18.61
CA ASN A 554 -9.21 -17.63 18.06
C ASN A 554 -7.81 -17.92 18.58
N ARG A 555 -7.48 -19.19 18.73
CA ARG A 555 -6.15 -19.65 19.12
C ARG A 555 -5.80 -21.01 18.55
N VAL A 556 -4.54 -21.24 18.29
CA VAL A 556 -3.98 -22.56 18.03
C VAL A 556 -3.52 -23.16 19.35
N PRO A 557 -4.01 -24.35 19.77
CA PRO A 557 -3.45 -25.05 20.91
C PRO A 557 -1.99 -25.41 20.65
N ILE A 558 -1.11 -25.12 21.63
CA ILE A 558 0.32 -25.34 21.44
C ILE A 558 0.94 -26.06 22.62
N GLN A 559 2.07 -26.72 22.36
CA GLN A 559 3.02 -27.15 23.37
C GLN A 559 4.35 -26.42 23.17
N ALA A 560 4.76 -25.68 24.20
CA ALA A 560 6.06 -25.02 24.15
C ALA A 560 7.19 -26.02 24.41
N ALA A 561 8.32 -25.81 23.75
CA ALA A 561 9.51 -26.64 23.84
C ALA A 561 10.78 -25.80 24.00
N GLY A 562 11.80 -26.39 24.58
CA GLY A 562 13.10 -25.73 24.81
C GLY A 562 13.02 -24.60 25.84
N THR A 563 14.05 -23.74 25.87
CA THR A 563 14.13 -22.61 26.79
C THR A 563 13.18 -21.49 26.34
N HIS A 564 12.21 -21.19 27.22
CA HIS A 564 11.23 -20.13 26.97
C HIS A 564 10.72 -19.52 28.26
N THR A 565 10.05 -18.38 28.16
CA THR A 565 9.29 -17.76 29.23
C THR A 565 7.83 -17.63 28.77
N ALA A 566 6.91 -18.10 29.60
CA ALA A 566 5.46 -17.95 29.38
C ALA A 566 4.87 -17.11 30.54
N PRO A 567 4.82 -15.78 30.42
CA PRO A 567 4.28 -14.93 31.47
C PRO A 567 2.74 -14.94 31.50
N LEU A 568 2.12 -15.45 30.46
CA LEU A 568 0.67 -15.53 30.26
C LEU A 568 0.27 -16.96 29.94
N THR A 569 -0.82 -17.44 30.56
CA THR A 569 -1.44 -18.75 30.26
C THR A 569 -2.90 -18.58 29.85
N VAL A 570 -3.41 -19.56 29.11
CA VAL A 570 -4.78 -19.56 28.62
C VAL A 570 -5.77 -19.87 29.77
N VAL A 571 -6.82 -19.07 29.89
CA VAL A 571 -8.04 -19.43 30.62
C VAL A 571 -9.12 -19.72 29.57
N PRO A 572 -9.55 -20.99 29.43
CA PRO A 572 -10.53 -21.37 28.42
C PRO A 572 -11.86 -20.64 28.57
N SER A 573 -12.55 -20.43 27.46
CA SER A 573 -13.85 -19.80 27.42
C SER A 573 -14.87 -20.52 28.29
N TYR A 574 -15.76 -19.73 28.89
CA TYR A 574 -16.89 -20.21 29.69
C TYR A 574 -18.13 -19.33 29.41
N PRO A 575 -19.32 -19.76 29.84
CA PRO A 575 -20.53 -18.98 29.59
C PRO A 575 -20.44 -17.53 30.08
N ALA A 576 -20.87 -16.60 29.25
CA ALA A 576 -20.99 -15.20 29.61
C ALA A 576 -22.37 -14.85 30.22
N PHE A 577 -23.29 -15.79 30.23
CA PHE A 577 -24.66 -15.65 30.78
C PHE A 577 -25.26 -17.04 31.08
N PRO A 578 -26.19 -17.22 32.04
CA PRO A 578 -26.58 -16.23 33.05
C PRO A 578 -25.47 -16.00 34.09
N PRO A 579 -25.56 -14.92 34.90
CA PRO A 579 -24.49 -14.52 35.82
C PRO A 579 -24.00 -15.65 36.75
N GLU A 580 -24.87 -16.52 37.20
CA GLU A 580 -24.57 -17.69 38.05
C GLU A 580 -23.63 -18.70 37.37
N MET A 581 -23.57 -18.65 36.02
CA MET A 581 -22.72 -19.52 35.23
C MET A 581 -21.43 -18.87 34.77
N VAL A 582 -21.21 -17.58 35.08
CA VAL A 582 -20.03 -16.80 34.67
C VAL A 582 -18.87 -17.06 35.63
N PHE A 583 -18.25 -18.22 35.48
CA PHE A 583 -17.03 -18.59 36.24
C PHE A 583 -16.19 -19.59 35.42
N PRO A 584 -14.86 -19.51 35.48
CA PRO A 584 -13.98 -20.41 34.76
C PRO A 584 -14.12 -21.85 35.30
N ARG A 585 -14.36 -22.81 34.42
CA ARG A 585 -14.36 -24.24 34.78
C ARG A 585 -12.94 -24.76 35.00
N THR A 586 -11.99 -24.15 34.29
CA THR A 586 -10.56 -24.41 34.40
C THR A 586 -9.85 -23.05 34.58
N PRO A 587 -9.72 -22.56 35.84
CA PRO A 587 -9.20 -21.23 36.09
C PRO A 587 -7.71 -21.09 35.80
N ARG A 588 -6.98 -22.19 35.70
CA ARG A 588 -5.56 -22.26 35.35
C ARG A 588 -5.29 -23.41 34.42
N THR A 589 -4.50 -23.17 33.38
CA THR A 589 -3.93 -24.18 32.50
C THR A 589 -2.41 -24.02 32.46
N ASN A 590 -1.71 -25.01 31.90
CA ASN A 590 -0.28 -24.91 31.62
C ASN A 590 -0.06 -24.50 30.13
N GLU A 591 -1.14 -24.17 29.40
CA GLU A 591 -1.05 -23.76 28.00
C GLU A 591 -0.59 -22.31 27.90
N PRO A 592 0.57 -22.03 27.27
CA PRO A 592 1.05 -20.68 27.12
C PRO A 592 0.12 -19.85 26.23
N ALA A 593 -0.25 -18.64 26.66
CA ALA A 593 -0.89 -17.63 25.82
C ALA A 593 0.13 -16.69 25.14
N ALA A 594 1.39 -16.73 25.61
CA ALA A 594 2.54 -16.09 24.98
C ALA A 594 3.79 -16.93 25.23
N VAL A 595 4.59 -17.16 24.21
CA VAL A 595 5.91 -17.82 24.27
C VAL A 595 6.97 -16.79 23.95
N LEU A 596 7.86 -16.53 24.92
CA LEU A 596 8.94 -15.55 24.77
C LEU A 596 10.28 -16.26 24.82
N ARG A 597 11.15 -15.90 23.87
CA ARG A 597 12.50 -16.50 23.77
C ARG A 597 13.54 -15.43 23.52
N GLN A 598 14.77 -15.77 23.87
CA GLN A 598 15.95 -15.00 23.49
C GLN A 598 16.93 -15.94 22.78
N GLN A 599 17.42 -15.53 21.63
CA GLN A 599 18.40 -16.24 20.81
C GLN A 599 19.51 -15.26 20.45
N GLY A 600 20.64 -15.35 21.16
CA GLY A 600 21.66 -14.31 21.06
C GLY A 600 21.11 -12.95 21.47
N GLU A 601 21.21 -11.97 20.59
CA GLU A 601 20.65 -10.63 20.80
C GLU A 601 19.19 -10.51 20.36
N SER A 602 18.68 -11.48 19.61
CA SER A 602 17.31 -11.49 19.08
C SER A 602 16.33 -11.89 20.18
N ARG A 603 15.20 -11.21 20.24
CA ARG A 603 14.06 -11.55 21.09
C ARG A 603 12.90 -12.00 20.21
N ILE A 604 12.23 -13.06 20.61
CA ILE A 604 11.13 -13.66 19.85
C ILE A 604 9.92 -13.73 20.78
N ALA A 605 8.80 -13.16 20.33
CA ALA A 605 7.50 -13.25 20.95
C ALA A 605 6.53 -13.95 20.00
N TYR A 606 5.91 -15.02 20.45
CA TYR A 606 4.85 -15.70 19.72
C TYR A 606 3.58 -15.76 20.56
N PHE A 607 2.48 -15.22 20.02
CA PHE A 607 1.15 -15.33 20.58
C PHE A 607 0.35 -16.35 19.75
N PRO A 608 -0.01 -17.51 20.33
CA PRO A 608 -0.80 -18.52 19.60
C PRO A 608 -2.24 -18.10 19.34
N GLY A 609 -2.70 -17.02 19.97
CA GLY A 609 -3.99 -16.40 19.74
C GLY A 609 -3.93 -15.19 18.81
N ASP A 610 -5.07 -14.82 18.23
CA ASP A 610 -5.28 -13.68 17.37
C ASP A 610 -5.43 -12.35 18.15
N VAL A 611 -4.47 -12.07 19.01
CA VAL A 611 -4.48 -10.89 19.93
C VAL A 611 -4.52 -9.57 19.17
N ASP A 612 -3.91 -9.49 17.99
CA ASP A 612 -3.92 -8.35 17.09
C ASP A 612 -5.33 -8.15 16.48
N ARG A 613 -5.93 -9.20 15.92
CA ARG A 613 -7.31 -9.15 15.40
C ARG A 613 -8.30 -8.81 16.52
N SER A 614 -8.17 -9.47 17.68
CA SER A 614 -9.03 -9.22 18.83
C SER A 614 -8.88 -7.79 19.37
N CYS A 615 -7.67 -7.21 19.32
CA CYS A 615 -7.43 -5.81 19.64
C CYS A 615 -8.26 -4.87 18.73
N TRP A 616 -8.24 -5.11 17.41
CA TRP A 616 -9.01 -4.32 16.45
C TRP A 616 -10.51 -4.43 16.65
N ARG A 617 -11.01 -5.66 16.75
CA ARG A 617 -12.45 -5.94 16.80
C ARG A 617 -13.10 -5.50 18.10
N SER A 618 -12.38 -5.58 19.21
CA SER A 618 -12.91 -5.20 20.54
C SER A 618 -12.57 -3.75 20.92
N GLY A 619 -11.57 -3.13 20.31
CA GLY A 619 -11.03 -1.85 20.75
C GLY A 619 -10.38 -1.93 22.14
N SER A 620 -9.92 -3.12 22.58
CA SER A 620 -9.40 -3.33 23.93
C SER A 620 -8.09 -2.58 24.15
N PRO A 621 -8.04 -1.63 25.11
CA PRO A 621 -6.80 -0.94 25.47
C PRO A 621 -5.77 -1.88 26.11
N ASP A 622 -6.21 -2.96 26.76
CA ASP A 622 -5.29 -3.93 27.37
C ASP A 622 -4.55 -4.75 26.31
N LEU A 623 -5.24 -5.18 25.24
CA LEU A 623 -4.59 -5.87 24.11
C LEU A 623 -3.65 -4.91 23.37
N ALA A 624 -4.03 -3.65 23.16
CA ALA A 624 -3.15 -2.65 22.59
C ALA A 624 -1.89 -2.45 23.42
N ARG A 625 -2.03 -2.27 24.75
CA ARG A 625 -0.90 -2.14 25.70
C ARG A 625 -0.01 -3.37 25.70
N LEU A 626 -0.59 -4.58 25.69
CA LEU A 626 0.17 -5.83 25.61
C LEU A 626 1.05 -5.88 24.36
N LEU A 627 0.48 -5.54 23.19
CA LEU A 627 1.23 -5.46 21.94
C LEU A 627 2.33 -4.39 21.99
N GLN A 628 2.02 -3.18 22.49
CA GLN A 628 2.99 -2.09 22.64
C GLN A 628 4.15 -2.46 23.57
N ASN A 629 3.85 -3.08 24.71
CA ASN A 629 4.86 -3.55 25.64
C ASN A 629 5.74 -4.64 25.02
N THR A 630 5.13 -5.54 24.24
CA THR A 630 5.87 -6.57 23.48
C THR A 630 6.83 -5.93 22.51
N VAL A 631 6.39 -4.92 21.75
CA VAL A 631 7.26 -4.17 20.82
C VAL A 631 8.42 -3.50 21.56
N ARG A 632 8.16 -2.83 22.70
CA ARG A 632 9.23 -2.22 23.52
C ARG A 632 10.23 -3.27 24.03
N TRP A 633 9.74 -4.42 24.45
CA TRP A 633 10.61 -5.54 24.86
C TRP A 633 11.46 -6.05 23.69
N LEU A 634 10.90 -6.22 22.50
CA LEU A 634 11.62 -6.67 21.31
C LEU A 634 12.71 -5.68 20.87
N LEU A 635 12.47 -4.38 21.01
CA LEU A 635 13.46 -3.34 20.70
C LEU A 635 14.68 -3.37 21.65
N GLY A 636 14.55 -3.97 22.85
CA GLY A 636 15.68 -4.34 23.69
C GLY A 636 16.49 -3.16 24.24
N GLY A 637 15.89 -1.98 24.37
CA GLY A 637 16.58 -0.75 24.79
C GLY A 637 17.28 -0.03 23.64
N ALA A 638 17.07 -0.46 22.38
CA ALA A 638 17.51 0.31 21.21
C ALA A 638 16.88 1.71 21.25
N VAL A 639 17.68 2.73 20.94
CA VAL A 639 17.23 4.12 20.90
C VAL A 639 16.11 4.25 19.87
N ALA A 640 14.95 4.77 20.31
CA ALA A 640 13.87 5.10 19.40
C ALA A 640 14.32 6.25 18.46
N PRO A 641 14.14 6.14 17.15
CA PRO A 641 14.52 7.20 16.21
C PRO A 641 13.81 8.52 16.50
N VAL A 642 12.57 8.45 16.96
CA VAL A 642 11.78 9.61 17.42
C VAL A 642 10.88 9.16 18.55
N THR A 643 10.79 9.94 19.60
CA THR A 643 9.74 9.83 20.61
C THR A 643 8.89 11.10 20.59
N ILE A 644 7.58 10.93 20.73
CA ILE A 644 6.62 12.04 20.79
C ILE A 644 5.75 11.83 22.01
N ALA A 645 5.76 12.78 22.94
CA ALA A 645 4.93 12.76 24.14
C ALA A 645 3.96 13.94 24.14
N GLY A 646 2.73 13.70 24.56
CA GLY A 646 1.64 14.69 24.58
C GLY A 646 0.28 14.02 24.41
N ASP A 647 -0.77 14.79 24.41
CA ASP A 647 -2.14 14.30 24.25
C ASP A 647 -2.53 14.11 22.78
N GLY A 648 -3.63 13.39 22.56
CA GLY A 648 -4.22 13.17 21.26
C GLY A 648 -3.72 11.91 20.55
N ILE A 649 -4.38 11.57 19.45
CA ILE A 649 -4.07 10.42 18.58
C ILE A 649 -3.29 10.96 17.39
N VAL A 650 -2.01 10.58 17.33
CA VAL A 650 -1.10 11.06 16.29
C VAL A 650 -0.40 9.92 15.58
N GLU A 651 -0.21 10.07 14.29
CA GLU A 651 0.69 9.22 13.51
C GLU A 651 1.89 10.03 13.05
N ALA A 652 3.07 9.44 13.14
CA ALA A 652 4.30 10.09 12.72
C ALA A 652 5.00 9.33 11.60
N PHE A 653 5.63 10.12 10.72
CA PHE A 653 6.62 9.67 9.74
C PHE A 653 7.84 10.55 9.86
N ALA A 654 9.00 9.97 9.73
CA ALA A 654 10.23 10.75 9.77
C ALA A 654 11.18 10.30 8.65
N TRP A 655 11.72 11.28 7.93
CA TRP A 655 12.51 11.06 6.75
C TRP A 655 13.85 11.79 6.83
N GLU A 656 14.91 11.15 6.36
CA GLU A 656 16.07 11.87 5.85
C GLU A 656 15.67 12.57 4.56
N THR A 657 15.95 13.85 4.46
CA THR A 657 15.62 14.67 3.30
C THR A 657 16.89 15.32 2.71
N GLU A 658 16.72 16.06 1.62
CA GLU A 658 17.86 16.74 1.00
C GLU A 658 18.55 17.72 1.96
N PRO A 659 17.82 18.61 2.69
CA PRO A 659 18.45 19.58 3.60
C PRO A 659 18.74 19.01 5.00
N GLY A 660 18.18 17.88 5.41
CA GLY A 660 18.36 17.35 6.75
C GLY A 660 17.36 16.25 7.10
N TYR A 661 16.41 16.54 8.01
CA TYR A 661 15.34 15.63 8.36
C TYR A 661 13.98 16.35 8.30
N ALA A 662 12.92 15.59 8.07
CA ALA A 662 11.54 16.03 8.19
C ALA A 662 10.74 15.06 9.07
N LEU A 663 10.16 15.58 10.14
CA LEU A 663 9.21 14.88 11.00
C LEU A 663 7.81 15.34 10.64
N HIS A 664 6.99 14.42 10.17
CA HIS A 664 5.58 14.61 9.86
C HIS A 664 4.74 14.11 11.02
N VAL A 665 3.84 14.94 11.53
CA VAL A 665 2.92 14.62 12.63
C VAL A 665 1.48 14.86 12.16
N LEU A 666 0.72 13.81 12.00
CA LEU A 666 -0.68 13.81 11.58
C LEU A 666 -1.58 13.74 12.81
N ASN A 667 -2.52 14.67 12.94
CA ASN A 667 -3.49 14.66 14.04
C ASN A 667 -4.75 13.90 13.63
N TYR A 668 -4.96 12.75 14.25
CA TYR A 668 -6.13 11.90 14.06
C TYR A 668 -7.17 12.02 15.18
N THR A 669 -7.00 12.94 16.12
CA THR A 669 -7.93 13.17 17.22
C THR A 669 -9.25 13.71 16.66
N ASN A 670 -10.18 12.82 16.38
CA ASN A 670 -11.44 13.16 15.72
C ASN A 670 -12.54 12.13 16.05
N PRO A 671 -13.78 12.55 16.35
CA PRO A 671 -14.89 11.63 16.58
C PRO A 671 -15.24 10.79 15.34
N ASN A 672 -14.82 11.22 14.14
CA ASN A 672 -15.07 10.55 12.87
C ASN A 672 -13.90 9.67 12.40
N MET A 673 -13.08 9.16 13.32
CA MET A 673 -11.89 8.35 12.98
C MET A 673 -12.22 7.10 12.15
N THR A 674 -13.32 6.44 12.44
CA THR A 674 -13.70 5.17 11.81
C THR A 674 -15.00 5.22 11.01
N ARG A 675 -15.72 6.37 11.07
CA ARG A 675 -17.02 6.51 10.39
C ARG A 675 -17.28 7.97 10.02
N ALA A 676 -17.92 8.18 8.87
CA ALA A 676 -18.30 9.46 8.30
C ALA A 676 -17.09 10.34 7.91
N PHE A 677 -17.35 11.46 7.22
CA PHE A 677 -16.32 12.43 6.84
C PHE A 677 -15.74 13.18 8.03
N ILE A 678 -14.46 13.51 7.97
CA ILE A 678 -13.82 14.51 8.83
C ILE A 678 -14.40 15.88 8.45
N GLN A 679 -15.19 16.47 9.34
CA GLN A 679 -15.87 17.75 9.09
C GLN A 679 -15.00 18.94 9.46
N ARG A 680 -14.19 18.80 10.52
CA ARG A 680 -13.29 19.81 11.07
C ARG A 680 -12.15 19.15 11.83
N PHE A 681 -11.12 19.90 12.06
CA PHE A 681 -10.02 19.49 12.92
C PHE A 681 -10.28 19.83 14.38
N TYR A 682 -9.69 19.05 15.27
CA TYR A 682 -9.65 19.28 16.71
C TYR A 682 -8.17 19.42 17.09
N PRO A 683 -7.68 20.68 17.27
CA PRO A 683 -6.29 20.90 17.61
C PRO A 683 -5.89 20.20 18.91
N ILE A 684 -4.73 19.59 18.91
CA ILE A 684 -4.10 19.03 20.11
C ILE A 684 -3.04 19.97 20.65
N GLY A 685 -2.76 19.89 21.95
CA GLY A 685 -1.77 20.70 22.65
C GLY A 685 -0.31 20.37 22.30
N ALA A 686 0.59 20.82 23.15
CA ALA A 686 2.02 20.63 22.95
C ALA A 686 2.41 19.16 22.83
N GLN A 687 3.32 18.90 21.87
CA GLN A 687 3.94 17.60 21.68
C GLN A 687 5.44 17.72 21.91
N HIS A 688 5.94 17.09 22.95
CA HIS A 688 7.37 17.03 23.22
C HIS A 688 8.03 15.97 22.35
N VAL A 689 9.06 16.36 21.60
CA VAL A 689 9.77 15.50 20.64
C VAL A 689 11.22 15.34 21.05
N CYS A 690 11.70 14.10 21.09
CA CYS A 690 13.12 13.77 21.07
C CYS A 690 13.42 13.02 19.77
N PHE A 691 14.26 13.63 18.93
CA PHE A 691 14.62 13.12 17.59
C PHE A 691 16.07 12.66 17.61
N ALA A 692 16.33 11.38 17.34
CA ALA A 692 17.67 10.83 17.24
C ALA A 692 18.36 11.29 15.92
N ILE A 693 19.59 11.73 16.02
CA ILE A 693 20.44 12.15 14.90
C ILE A 693 21.73 11.34 14.84
N ALA A 694 22.34 11.26 13.66
CA ALA A 694 23.62 10.59 13.52
C ALA A 694 24.71 11.30 14.38
N PRO A 695 25.65 10.54 14.97
CA PRO A 695 26.77 11.11 15.71
C PRO A 695 27.52 12.15 14.87
N GLY A 696 27.84 13.30 15.45
CA GLY A 696 28.54 14.41 14.80
C GLY A 696 27.66 15.26 13.85
N ARG A 697 26.40 14.91 13.65
CA ARG A 697 25.45 15.75 12.88
C ARG A 697 25.07 16.98 13.70
N ARG A 698 25.28 18.17 13.15
CA ARG A 698 24.85 19.44 13.75
C ARG A 698 23.55 19.92 13.10
N ILE A 699 22.55 20.21 13.91
CA ILE A 699 21.31 20.85 13.50
C ILE A 699 21.44 22.34 13.82
N THR A 700 21.15 23.17 12.85
CA THR A 700 21.28 24.64 12.95
C THR A 700 19.92 25.33 13.07
N ALA A 701 18.85 24.67 12.61
CA ALA A 701 17.50 25.19 12.71
C ALA A 701 16.47 24.06 12.84
N VAL A 702 15.44 24.32 13.63
CA VAL A 702 14.23 23.50 13.74
C VAL A 702 13.02 24.38 13.45
N ARG A 703 12.23 24.04 12.46
CA ARG A 703 11.11 24.86 11.97
C ARG A 703 9.86 24.04 11.75
N ALA A 704 8.73 24.46 12.32
CA ALA A 704 7.40 23.96 12.03
C ALA A 704 6.90 24.63 10.73
N LEU A 705 6.75 23.84 9.67
CA LEU A 705 6.49 24.35 8.32
C LEU A 705 5.00 24.73 8.11
N ARG A 706 4.08 24.00 8.75
CA ARG A 706 2.64 24.27 8.64
C ARG A 706 2.25 25.49 9.45
N ALA A 707 2.81 25.63 10.66
CA ALA A 707 2.65 26.79 11.54
C ALA A 707 3.54 27.97 11.15
N ASP A 708 4.43 27.81 10.16
CA ASP A 708 5.39 28.79 9.66
C ASP A 708 6.21 29.48 10.76
N ARG A 709 6.77 28.70 11.69
CA ARG A 709 7.52 29.24 12.84
C ARG A 709 8.78 28.46 13.17
N ALA A 710 9.81 29.17 13.65
CA ALA A 710 10.98 28.55 14.24
C ALA A 710 10.61 27.96 15.63
N LEU A 711 11.21 26.81 15.95
CA LEU A 711 11.07 26.16 17.25
C LEU A 711 12.39 26.28 18.03
N THR A 712 12.29 26.56 19.33
CA THR A 712 13.43 26.46 20.23
C THR A 712 13.77 24.98 20.42
N PHE A 713 15.04 24.64 20.38
CA PHE A 713 15.50 23.26 20.51
C PHE A 713 16.78 23.18 21.35
N ALA A 714 17.00 22.01 21.94
CA ALA A 714 18.25 21.64 22.57
C ALA A 714 18.86 20.46 21.81
N GLN A 715 20.13 20.55 21.42
CA GLN A 715 20.85 19.43 20.83
C GLN A 715 21.82 18.83 21.83
N ARG A 716 21.78 17.50 21.97
CA ARG A 716 22.79 16.65 22.61
C ARG A 716 23.56 15.88 21.54
N ASP A 717 24.57 15.09 21.90
CA ASP A 717 25.44 14.40 20.93
C ASP A 717 24.70 13.63 19.82
N THR A 718 23.62 12.93 20.18
CA THR A 718 22.88 12.06 19.29
C THR A 718 21.37 12.33 19.25
N SER A 719 20.90 13.45 19.83
CA SER A 719 19.48 13.80 19.85
C SER A 719 19.23 15.29 19.78
N VAL A 720 18.06 15.65 19.28
CA VAL A 720 17.52 17.02 19.26
C VAL A 720 16.16 16.98 19.96
N GLU A 721 15.99 17.81 20.98
CA GLU A 721 14.77 17.94 21.78
C GLU A 721 14.09 19.28 21.48
N PHE A 722 12.77 19.25 21.22
CA PHE A 722 11.97 20.43 20.96
C PHE A 722 10.48 20.17 21.23
N ASP A 723 9.70 21.24 21.38
CA ASP A 723 8.25 21.17 21.51
C ASP A 723 7.57 21.70 20.25
N ILE A 724 6.57 20.95 19.76
CA ILE A 724 5.59 21.42 18.79
C ILE A 724 4.40 21.96 19.62
N PRO A 725 4.15 23.28 19.65
CA PRO A 725 3.19 23.85 20.61
C PRO A 725 1.75 23.41 20.42
N SER A 726 1.37 23.11 19.19
CA SER A 726 0.03 22.58 18.83
C SER A 726 0.07 21.96 17.45
N VAL A 727 -0.72 20.91 17.23
CA VAL A 727 -0.96 20.33 15.90
C VAL A 727 -2.46 20.44 15.60
N VAL A 728 -2.81 21.22 14.56
CA VAL A 728 -4.20 21.41 14.13
C VAL A 728 -4.67 20.23 13.30
N ASP A 729 -4.14 20.08 12.11
CA ASP A 729 -4.40 19.02 11.14
C ASP A 729 -3.17 18.13 10.94
N TYR A 730 -2.07 18.78 10.65
CA TYR A 730 -0.82 18.20 10.23
C TYR A 730 0.30 19.19 10.49
N GLU A 731 1.44 18.72 10.97
CA GLU A 731 2.65 19.54 11.09
C GLU A 731 3.82 18.81 10.47
N VAL A 732 4.71 19.57 9.86
CA VAL A 732 6.01 19.07 9.40
C VAL A 732 7.10 19.89 10.08
N VAL A 733 7.91 19.19 10.87
CA VAL A 733 9.07 19.83 11.50
C VAL A 733 10.31 19.50 10.69
N ALA A 734 10.92 20.53 10.09
CA ALA A 734 12.18 20.44 9.38
C ALA A 734 13.34 20.67 10.36
N LEU A 735 14.31 19.75 10.37
CA LEU A 735 15.58 19.85 11.10
C LEU A 735 16.70 20.00 10.06
N THR A 736 17.38 21.13 10.03
CA THR A 736 18.39 21.46 9.01
C THR A 736 19.74 21.86 9.61
#